data_71737a5b14fb54817a1842651c9e2e4e
#
_entry.id   71737a5b14fb54817a1842651c9e2e4e
#
_cell.length_a   1.000
_cell.length_b   1.000
_cell.length_c   1.000
_cell.angle_alpha   90.00
_cell.angle_beta   90.00
_cell.angle_gamma   90.00
#
_symmetry.space_group_name_H-M   'P 1'
#
loop_
_entity.id
_entity.type
_entity.pdbx_description
1 polymer ?
#
loop_
_entity_poly.entity_id
_entity_poly.type
_entity_poly.pdbx_seq_one_letter_code
_entity_poly.pdbx_strand_id
1 'polypeptide(L)'
;MSDLVLVNVPKKRWWKAPFKLLGFLLFTGATAAVMGYGFVYWKYADGLPDIPKVDAYRPPILTEVYTVDGVLAGEFYNERRKVVPYERIPKRLVQAFIAAEDADFFDHFGVDIVGTARAAVKTALKKVSGKGKVQGGSTITQQTAKAVLISAEGYKESTAKTIKRKIREALLARRLESELTKEEILYLYLNNVYLGHHSYGVQSAAENYYRKDVKDLTLAEMALLAGLPQAPSNYSPFTAPEKAKKRRAYVLGQMKEKGMISQAEFDDASKAEVSVYPVEDVFHQFAPYFTEETRRSVVDRYGNKVLLNDGLQVFTTMDSEKQRAAQEAVLWGLLAVDKRQGYRGPLQQLATKAEQDKFIEKSKKVMGDQEIVPGRYYVGLVTQIAKDSLSADITIGGKIVKLPALGMRWAREVNGERYYPSVLINNVKPLKVGDVLVVRAVKDKKGLTDDKEAWSDSLAGELPEGFPLVRLEQEPEPQAAIVSIDPHRQYLSAMVGGYDFDANEFNRVFQACRQPGSSFKPIVYAGAIEKMGWTEGTVLVDSPIVYDDPENQNRWKPANYDEGFKGEVLLKEALVNSMNIPAVKTFIDLARYLGNKNEVIGIKAINDFAHGLGFSTPLNPDYSAALGSSCVYPIELAQVYATINRLGVKKPTYFIRKIEDRFGRMVEDHTAYDDPWASLQDRMASGYARLFEPGEQVLSPETAYLVTDLMRGVVQGGTGAAAQRLGKPAAGKTGTTNDSFDAWFTAFTRDLVTSAWVGYDLNPHPLGRYETGGRAALPIWLAYMMKALEGRAQPEFAPPPSLPLIQRRIDKKTGRLASSGKNSMTLWFKKGTEPEDSEPEKGAADANNFLQVP
;
A
#
# COMPACT_ATOMS: atom_id res chain seq x y z
N MET A 1 -93.77 -67.72 51.98
CA MET A 1 -92.52 -68.36 51.75
C MET A 1 -91.86 -67.69 50.61
N SER A 2 -90.93 -67.03 50.85
CA SER A 2 -90.38 -65.89 50.21
C SER A 2 -89.17 -66.25 49.43
N ASP A 3 -89.16 -65.91 48.18
CA ASP A 3 -87.91 -65.93 47.33
C ASP A 3 -87.34 -64.54 47.24
N LEU A 4 -86.22 -64.38 47.88
CA LEU A 4 -85.41 -63.21 47.78
C LEU A 4 -84.45 -63.36 46.58
N VAL A 5 -84.73 -62.58 45.52
CA VAL A 5 -83.88 -62.50 44.34
C VAL A 5 -82.76 -61.48 44.64
N LEU A 6 -81.53 -61.98 44.75
CA LEU A 6 -80.31 -61.10 44.86
C LEU A 6 -79.96 -60.55 43.53
N VAL A 7 -80.18 -59.24 43.36
CA VAL A 7 -79.70 -58.48 42.16
C VAL A 7 -78.24 -58.13 42.30
N ASN A 8 -77.42 -58.74 41.46
CA ASN A 8 -76.02 -58.55 41.44
C ASN A 8 -75.69 -57.19 40.73
N VAL A 9 -75.37 -56.16 41.52
CA VAL A 9 -75.00 -54.81 41.02
C VAL A 9 -73.51 -54.83 40.69
N PRO A 10 -73.08 -54.57 39.37
CA PRO A 10 -71.75 -54.61 38.99
C PRO A 10 -71.01 -53.44 39.66
N LYS A 11 -69.89 -53.71 40.37
CA LYS A 11 -69.02 -52.71 40.95
C LYS A 11 -68.41 -51.89 39.89
N LYS A 12 -68.91 -50.63 39.64
CA LYS A 12 -68.30 -49.69 38.75
C LYS A 12 -66.87 -49.39 39.27
N ARG A 13 -65.85 -49.78 38.48
CA ARG A 13 -64.41 -49.51 38.74
C ARG A 13 -64.09 -48.00 38.55
N TRP A 14 -64.47 -47.14 39.46
CA TRP A 14 -64.26 -45.64 39.43
C TRP A 14 -62.82 -45.25 39.30
N TRP A 15 -61.93 -46.03 39.81
CA TRP A 15 -60.48 -45.73 39.75
C TRP A 15 -59.86 -45.79 38.29
N LYS A 16 -60.53 -46.34 37.30
CA LYS A 16 -60.09 -46.36 35.85
C LYS A 16 -60.55 -45.08 35.15
N ALA A 17 -61.50 -44.31 35.65
CA ALA A 17 -61.96 -43.07 35.02
C ALA A 17 -60.88 -42.01 34.87
N PRO A 18 -60.07 -41.70 35.93
CA PRO A 18 -59.05 -40.67 35.82
C PRO A 18 -57.93 -41.06 34.80
N PHE A 19 -57.59 -42.36 34.66
CA PHE A 19 -56.59 -42.83 33.68
C PHE A 19 -57.07 -42.71 32.24
N LYS A 20 -58.40 -42.97 31.98
CA LYS A 20 -59.02 -42.76 30.70
C LYS A 20 -59.08 -41.28 30.34
N LEU A 21 -59.41 -40.40 31.31
CA LEU A 21 -59.38 -38.95 31.11
C LEU A 21 -57.96 -38.42 30.83
N LEU A 22 -56.95 -38.89 31.58
CA LEU A 22 -55.56 -38.56 31.40
C LEU A 22 -55.07 -39.01 30.01
N GLY A 23 -55.42 -40.24 29.60
CA GLY A 23 -55.10 -40.75 28.26
C GLY A 23 -55.77 -39.94 27.15
N PHE A 24 -57.03 -39.56 27.33
CA PHE A 24 -57.72 -38.69 26.38
C PHE A 24 -57.10 -37.28 26.31
N LEU A 25 -56.76 -36.67 27.45
CA LEU A 25 -56.06 -35.36 27.48
C LEU A 25 -54.68 -35.44 26.85
N LEU A 26 -53.94 -36.53 27.05
CA LEU A 26 -52.66 -36.76 26.44
C LEU A 26 -52.78 -36.92 24.91
N PHE A 27 -53.78 -37.71 24.47
CA PHE A 27 -54.04 -37.92 23.06
C PHE A 27 -54.51 -36.63 22.35
N THR A 28 -55.45 -35.91 22.92
CA THR A 28 -55.93 -34.63 22.36
C THR A 28 -54.80 -33.57 22.39
N GLY A 29 -53.96 -33.54 23.42
CA GLY A 29 -52.80 -32.67 23.53
C GLY A 29 -51.76 -33.02 22.44
N ALA A 30 -51.50 -34.32 22.23
CA ALA A 30 -50.59 -34.78 21.18
C ALA A 30 -51.12 -34.46 19.78
N THR A 31 -52.42 -34.67 19.53
CA THR A 31 -53.07 -34.33 18.26
C THR A 31 -53.06 -32.86 17.97
N ALA A 32 -53.33 -32.02 18.98
CA ALA A 32 -53.25 -30.57 18.87
C ALA A 32 -51.80 -30.10 18.60
N ALA A 33 -50.79 -30.73 19.23
CA ALA A 33 -49.38 -30.42 18.99
C ALA A 33 -48.96 -30.80 17.55
N VAL A 34 -49.40 -31.97 17.04
CA VAL A 34 -49.11 -32.39 15.64
C VAL A 34 -49.79 -31.45 14.63
N MET A 35 -51.05 -31.10 14.85
CA MET A 35 -51.77 -30.12 13.99
C MET A 35 -51.14 -28.73 14.07
N GLY A 36 -50.76 -28.29 15.25
CA GLY A 36 -50.05 -27.01 15.43
C GLY A 36 -48.68 -26.98 14.72
N TYR A 37 -47.90 -28.07 14.83
CA TYR A 37 -46.66 -28.23 14.07
C TYR A 37 -46.89 -28.24 12.57
N GLY A 38 -47.89 -29.00 12.08
CA GLY A 38 -48.25 -29.04 10.67
C GLY A 38 -48.65 -27.67 10.10
N PHE A 39 -49.43 -26.87 10.87
CA PHE A 39 -49.82 -25.52 10.52
C PHE A 39 -48.61 -24.56 10.48
N VAL A 40 -47.73 -24.63 11.47
CA VAL A 40 -46.48 -23.81 11.52
C VAL A 40 -45.56 -24.21 10.36
N TYR A 41 -45.42 -25.52 10.11
CA TYR A 41 -44.64 -25.99 8.99
C TYR A 41 -45.20 -25.48 7.63
N TRP A 42 -46.50 -25.68 7.39
CA TRP A 42 -47.15 -25.19 6.19
C TRP A 42 -46.98 -23.68 5.96
N LYS A 43 -47.09 -22.89 7.04
CA LYS A 43 -47.04 -21.42 6.95
C LYS A 43 -45.64 -20.86 6.79
N TYR A 44 -44.60 -21.52 7.32
CA TYR A 44 -43.24 -20.94 7.45
C TYR A 44 -42.14 -21.77 6.77
N ALA A 45 -42.40 -22.97 6.28
CA ALA A 45 -41.43 -23.78 5.58
C ALA A 45 -41.26 -23.35 4.12
N ASP A 46 -42.31 -22.72 3.55
CA ASP A 46 -42.22 -22.15 2.20
C ASP A 46 -41.22 -21.03 2.14
N GLY A 47 -40.31 -21.05 1.16
CA GLY A 47 -39.23 -20.08 1.01
C GLY A 47 -38.07 -20.25 1.99
N LEU A 48 -37.93 -21.41 2.68
CA LEU A 48 -36.65 -21.72 3.33
C LEU A 48 -35.56 -21.99 2.29
N PRO A 49 -34.33 -21.49 2.49
CA PRO A 49 -33.23 -21.76 1.56
C PRO A 49 -32.89 -23.25 1.49
N ASP A 50 -32.34 -23.66 0.34
CA ASP A 50 -31.79 -24.98 0.21
C ASP A 50 -30.58 -25.16 1.09
N ILE A 51 -30.39 -26.37 1.62
CA ILE A 51 -29.22 -26.68 2.43
C ILE A 51 -28.05 -26.93 1.48
N PRO A 52 -26.98 -26.11 1.58
CA PRO A 52 -25.80 -26.37 0.80
C PRO A 52 -25.16 -27.69 1.26
N LYS A 53 -24.95 -28.61 0.33
CA LYS A 53 -24.06 -29.76 0.58
C LYS A 53 -22.70 -29.21 0.98
N VAL A 54 -22.01 -29.86 1.90
CA VAL A 54 -20.69 -29.38 2.39
C VAL A 54 -19.72 -29.11 1.24
N ASP A 55 -19.71 -29.99 0.22
CA ASP A 55 -18.88 -29.80 -0.99
C ASP A 55 -19.28 -28.60 -1.86
N ALA A 56 -20.53 -28.16 -1.77
CA ALA A 56 -21.07 -27.01 -2.49
C ALA A 56 -21.09 -25.72 -1.64
N TYR A 57 -20.70 -25.80 -0.37
CA TYR A 57 -20.68 -24.64 0.52
C TYR A 57 -19.62 -23.63 0.06
N ARG A 58 -20.07 -22.43 -0.29
CA ARG A 58 -19.26 -21.32 -0.81
C ARG A 58 -19.50 -20.05 0.01
N PRO A 59 -19.02 -19.98 1.24
CA PRO A 59 -19.13 -18.75 2.01
C PRO A 59 -18.29 -17.63 1.39
N PRO A 60 -18.61 -16.36 1.67
CA PRO A 60 -17.70 -15.26 1.39
C PRO A 60 -16.35 -15.52 2.09
N ILE A 61 -15.27 -15.43 1.34
CA ILE A 61 -13.90 -15.57 1.84
C ILE A 61 -13.13 -14.32 1.47
N LEU A 62 -12.22 -13.91 2.34
CA LEU A 62 -11.34 -12.77 2.11
C LEU A 62 -10.41 -13.02 0.91
N THR A 63 -10.09 -11.96 0.17
CA THR A 63 -9.01 -11.94 -0.82
C THR A 63 -7.72 -11.49 -0.16
N GLU A 64 -6.64 -12.20 -0.42
CA GLU A 64 -5.31 -11.91 0.09
C GLU A 64 -4.43 -11.36 -1.03
N VAL A 65 -3.67 -10.31 -0.73
CA VAL A 65 -2.69 -9.71 -1.64
C VAL A 65 -1.29 -9.96 -1.11
N TYR A 66 -0.45 -10.55 -1.93
CA TYR A 66 0.93 -10.90 -1.57
C TYR A 66 1.93 -10.16 -2.44
N THR A 67 3.10 -9.90 -1.87
CA THR A 67 4.29 -9.47 -2.60
C THR A 67 4.85 -10.62 -3.45
N VAL A 68 5.81 -10.31 -4.33
CA VAL A 68 6.47 -11.33 -5.17
C VAL A 68 7.22 -12.36 -4.32
N ASP A 69 7.75 -11.96 -3.19
CA ASP A 69 8.48 -12.76 -2.21
C ASP A 69 7.58 -13.38 -1.12
N GLY A 70 6.24 -13.28 -1.28
CA GLY A 70 5.26 -13.99 -0.45
C GLY A 70 4.87 -13.32 0.86
N VAL A 71 5.23 -12.06 1.07
CA VAL A 71 4.79 -11.27 2.24
C VAL A 71 3.34 -10.82 2.02
N LEU A 72 2.49 -10.98 3.01
CA LEU A 72 1.11 -10.48 2.98
C LEU A 72 1.14 -8.94 2.97
N ALA A 73 0.52 -8.34 1.95
CA ALA A 73 0.46 -6.89 1.74
C ALA A 73 -0.91 -6.29 2.01
N GLY A 74 -1.97 -7.09 1.98
CA GLY A 74 -3.31 -6.64 2.30
C GLY A 74 -4.36 -7.73 2.24
N GLU A 75 -5.50 -7.46 2.85
CA GLU A 75 -6.68 -8.34 2.87
C GLU A 75 -7.91 -7.51 2.49
N PHE A 76 -8.76 -8.02 1.60
CA PHE A 76 -10.01 -7.39 1.19
C PHE A 76 -11.20 -8.30 1.48
N TYR A 77 -12.17 -7.84 2.24
CA TYR A 77 -13.30 -8.64 2.69
C TYR A 77 -14.51 -7.80 3.12
N ASN A 78 -15.68 -8.40 3.02
CA ASN A 78 -16.85 -7.97 3.78
C ASN A 78 -16.86 -8.60 5.18
N GLU A 79 -16.48 -9.89 5.25
CA GLU A 79 -16.36 -10.67 6.46
C GLU A 79 -15.01 -11.37 6.45
N ARG A 80 -14.13 -11.07 7.41
CA ARG A 80 -12.80 -11.71 7.49
C ARG A 80 -12.99 -13.18 7.85
N ARG A 81 -12.97 -14.03 6.82
CA ARG A 81 -13.20 -15.47 6.96
C ARG A 81 -12.15 -16.26 6.17
N LYS A 82 -11.57 -17.23 6.86
CA LYS A 82 -10.75 -18.29 6.28
C LYS A 82 -11.38 -19.63 6.64
N VAL A 83 -11.72 -20.42 5.65
CA VAL A 83 -12.32 -21.75 5.85
C VAL A 83 -11.23 -22.77 6.09
N VAL A 84 -11.40 -23.60 7.11
CA VAL A 84 -10.47 -24.68 7.46
C VAL A 84 -11.22 -26.02 7.43
N PRO A 85 -10.65 -27.09 6.84
CA PRO A 85 -11.24 -28.45 6.87
C PRO A 85 -11.46 -28.90 8.31
N TYR A 86 -12.54 -29.66 8.54
CA TYR A 86 -12.92 -30.11 9.88
C TYR A 86 -11.82 -30.92 10.58
N GLU A 87 -11.09 -31.73 9.81
CA GLU A 87 -9.99 -32.58 10.30
C GLU A 87 -8.81 -31.77 10.85
N ARG A 88 -8.65 -30.51 10.39
CA ARG A 88 -7.61 -29.61 10.90
C ARG A 88 -8.02 -28.86 12.16
N ILE A 89 -9.31 -28.87 12.54
CA ILE A 89 -9.79 -28.23 13.76
C ILE A 89 -9.48 -29.12 14.97
N PRO A 90 -8.74 -28.63 15.99
CA PRO A 90 -8.42 -29.42 17.17
C PRO A 90 -9.68 -29.95 17.87
N LYS A 91 -9.70 -31.24 18.20
CA LYS A 91 -10.84 -31.85 18.93
C LYS A 91 -11.17 -31.11 20.22
N ARG A 92 -10.16 -30.60 20.94
CA ARG A 92 -10.34 -29.81 22.17
C ARG A 92 -11.08 -28.48 21.89
N LEU A 93 -10.85 -27.85 20.74
CA LEU A 93 -11.56 -26.63 20.34
C LEU A 93 -13.04 -26.93 20.08
N VAL A 94 -13.33 -28.01 19.33
CA VAL A 94 -14.71 -28.48 19.09
C VAL A 94 -15.43 -28.73 20.41
N GLN A 95 -14.79 -29.46 21.34
CA GLN A 95 -15.31 -29.75 22.68
C GLN A 95 -15.57 -28.45 23.48
N ALA A 96 -14.70 -27.46 23.38
CA ALA A 96 -14.88 -26.18 24.05
C ALA A 96 -16.12 -25.42 23.57
N PHE A 97 -16.38 -25.39 22.24
CA PHE A 97 -17.60 -24.79 21.68
C PHE A 97 -18.85 -25.54 22.09
N ILE A 98 -18.82 -26.87 22.03
CA ILE A 98 -19.95 -27.71 22.50
C ILE A 98 -20.24 -27.45 23.98
N ALA A 99 -19.21 -27.48 24.83
CA ALA A 99 -19.37 -27.23 26.26
C ALA A 99 -19.92 -25.82 26.57
N ALA A 100 -19.52 -24.81 25.78
CA ALA A 100 -19.90 -23.43 25.98
C ALA A 100 -21.31 -23.08 25.49
N GLU A 101 -21.72 -23.64 24.33
CA GLU A 101 -22.90 -23.23 23.60
C GLU A 101 -24.03 -24.28 23.57
N ASP A 102 -23.69 -25.57 23.56
CA ASP A 102 -24.66 -26.65 23.34
C ASP A 102 -24.17 -28.00 23.91
N ALA A 103 -24.11 -28.11 25.25
CA ALA A 103 -23.47 -29.26 25.89
C ALA A 103 -24.10 -30.62 25.56
N ASP A 104 -25.34 -30.64 25.14
CA ASP A 104 -26.14 -31.85 24.79
C ASP A 104 -26.29 -31.97 23.24
N PHE A 105 -25.37 -31.35 22.44
CA PHE A 105 -25.43 -31.25 20.98
C PHE A 105 -25.64 -32.59 20.26
N PHE A 106 -25.05 -33.67 20.76
CA PHE A 106 -25.15 -34.98 20.14
C PHE A 106 -26.46 -35.71 20.51
N ASP A 107 -27.21 -35.23 21.49
CA ASP A 107 -28.38 -35.91 22.07
C ASP A 107 -29.72 -35.39 21.52
N HIS A 108 -29.71 -34.30 20.75
CA HIS A 108 -30.93 -33.72 20.17
C HIS A 108 -30.87 -33.59 18.64
N PHE A 109 -32.03 -33.36 18.02
CA PHE A 109 -32.18 -33.19 16.57
C PHE A 109 -32.46 -31.73 16.16
N GLY A 110 -31.47 -30.89 16.36
CA GLY A 110 -31.44 -29.49 15.91
C GLY A 110 -32.06 -28.49 16.90
N VAL A 111 -33.04 -28.89 17.69
CA VAL A 111 -33.65 -28.06 18.73
C VAL A 111 -33.68 -28.86 20.05
N ASP A 112 -33.01 -28.33 21.06
CA ASP A 112 -33.09 -28.91 22.40
C ASP A 112 -34.37 -28.38 23.12
N ILE A 113 -35.43 -29.19 23.03
CA ILE A 113 -36.75 -28.87 23.64
C ILE A 113 -36.63 -28.89 25.18
N VAL A 114 -35.89 -29.84 25.74
CA VAL A 114 -35.76 -30.01 27.20
C VAL A 114 -34.92 -28.87 27.78
N GLY A 115 -33.80 -28.56 27.17
CA GLY A 115 -32.93 -27.45 27.57
C GLY A 115 -33.64 -26.08 27.40
N THR A 116 -34.40 -25.92 26.31
CA THR A 116 -35.17 -24.69 26.07
C THR A 116 -36.26 -24.52 27.13
N ALA A 117 -36.99 -25.58 27.47
CA ALA A 117 -37.97 -25.56 28.54
C ALA A 117 -37.33 -25.27 29.92
N ARG A 118 -36.21 -25.91 30.23
CA ARG A 118 -35.40 -25.68 31.44
C ARG A 118 -34.92 -24.23 31.53
N ALA A 119 -34.44 -23.65 30.40
CA ALA A 119 -34.00 -22.26 30.33
C ALA A 119 -35.19 -21.29 30.51
N ALA A 120 -36.35 -21.58 29.94
CA ALA A 120 -37.56 -20.78 30.07
C ALA A 120 -38.06 -20.74 31.56
N VAL A 121 -38.11 -21.91 32.24
CA VAL A 121 -38.46 -22.01 33.65
C VAL A 121 -37.47 -21.23 34.54
N LYS A 122 -36.15 -21.41 34.32
CA LYS A 122 -35.10 -20.64 35.02
C LYS A 122 -35.26 -19.13 34.80
N THR A 123 -35.59 -18.72 33.58
CA THR A 123 -35.77 -17.30 33.20
C THR A 123 -37.03 -16.74 33.86
N ALA A 124 -38.13 -17.48 33.91
CA ALA A 124 -39.37 -17.10 34.61
C ALA A 124 -39.16 -16.95 36.13
N LEU A 125 -38.47 -17.91 36.75
CA LEU A 125 -38.12 -17.87 38.17
C LEU A 125 -37.18 -16.68 38.51
N LYS A 126 -36.27 -16.34 37.64
CA LYS A 126 -35.36 -15.20 37.80
C LYS A 126 -36.06 -13.84 37.59
N LYS A 127 -37.07 -13.75 36.69
CA LYS A 127 -37.89 -12.54 36.56
C LYS A 127 -38.70 -12.26 37.84
N VAL A 128 -39.13 -13.29 38.52
CA VAL A 128 -39.84 -13.16 39.80
C VAL A 128 -38.89 -12.79 40.94
N SER A 129 -37.63 -13.28 40.91
CA SER A 129 -36.63 -13.02 41.96
C SER A 129 -35.77 -11.76 41.76
N GLY A 130 -35.92 -11.04 40.66
CA GLY A 130 -35.23 -9.75 40.40
C GLY A 130 -33.71 -9.84 40.17
N LYS A 131 -33.10 -11.02 40.21
CA LYS A 131 -31.62 -11.21 40.04
C LYS A 131 -31.32 -12.27 38.99
N GLY A 132 -30.59 -11.85 37.91
CA GLY A 132 -29.88 -12.77 37.01
C GLY A 132 -30.10 -12.51 35.52
N LYS A 133 -29.06 -12.80 34.73
CA LYS A 133 -29.07 -12.72 33.23
C LYS A 133 -29.86 -13.89 32.64
N VAL A 134 -30.57 -13.64 31.56
CA VAL A 134 -31.27 -14.64 30.75
C VAL A 134 -30.23 -15.57 30.13
N GLN A 135 -30.40 -16.89 30.31
CA GLN A 135 -29.53 -17.90 29.69
C GLN A 135 -30.02 -18.16 28.25
N GLY A 136 -29.17 -18.06 27.26
CA GLY A 136 -29.51 -18.37 25.85
C GLY A 136 -29.82 -19.86 25.68
N GLY A 137 -30.91 -20.18 25.00
CA GLY A 137 -31.34 -21.57 24.75
C GLY A 137 -31.32 -21.93 23.26
N SER A 138 -30.44 -21.34 22.45
CA SER A 138 -30.31 -21.68 21.03
C SER A 138 -29.19 -22.69 20.87
N THR A 139 -29.45 -23.75 20.12
CA THR A 139 -28.48 -24.81 19.82
C THR A 139 -27.43 -24.36 18.77
N ILE A 140 -26.32 -25.08 18.65
CA ILE A 140 -25.31 -24.91 17.59
C ILE A 140 -26.00 -25.02 16.21
N THR A 141 -26.87 -26.01 16.00
CA THR A 141 -27.60 -26.18 14.74
C THR A 141 -28.53 -24.99 14.45
N GLN A 142 -29.21 -24.40 15.44
CA GLN A 142 -29.98 -23.17 15.23
C GLN A 142 -29.12 -21.95 14.90
N GLN A 143 -27.91 -21.85 15.44
CA GLN A 143 -26.96 -20.79 15.11
C GLN A 143 -26.43 -20.99 13.67
N THR A 144 -26.18 -22.21 13.26
CA THR A 144 -25.81 -22.57 11.87
C THR A 144 -26.96 -22.24 10.91
N ALA A 145 -28.19 -22.62 11.24
CA ALA A 145 -29.38 -22.28 10.46
C ALA A 145 -29.56 -20.76 10.30
N LYS A 146 -29.29 -19.98 11.36
CA LYS A 146 -29.29 -18.53 11.28
C LYS A 146 -28.23 -18.01 10.29
N ALA A 147 -27.01 -18.56 10.28
CA ALA A 147 -25.97 -18.18 9.36
C ALA A 147 -26.35 -18.47 7.89
N VAL A 148 -26.98 -19.62 7.62
CA VAL A 148 -27.51 -19.98 6.29
C VAL A 148 -28.61 -19.02 5.85
N LEU A 149 -29.54 -18.65 6.73
CA LEU A 149 -30.60 -17.64 6.46
C LEU A 149 -29.99 -16.27 6.10
N ILE A 150 -28.97 -15.82 6.85
CA ILE A 150 -28.28 -14.53 6.59
C ILE A 150 -27.63 -14.56 5.21
N SER A 151 -26.98 -15.66 4.84
CA SER A 151 -26.33 -15.81 3.53
C SER A 151 -27.33 -15.78 2.37
N ALA A 152 -28.52 -16.36 2.56
CA ALA A 152 -29.55 -16.45 1.52
C ALA A 152 -30.43 -15.18 1.38
N GLU A 153 -30.78 -14.52 2.49
CA GLU A 153 -31.80 -13.47 2.53
C GLU A 153 -31.25 -12.09 2.91
N GLY A 154 -29.95 -12.02 3.27
CA GLY A 154 -29.30 -10.79 3.73
C GLY A 154 -29.44 -10.51 5.23
N TYR A 155 -28.55 -9.60 5.70
CA TYR A 155 -28.37 -9.34 7.13
C TYR A 155 -29.59 -8.69 7.81
N LYS A 156 -30.25 -7.70 7.19
CA LYS A 156 -31.34 -6.94 7.79
C LYS A 156 -32.59 -7.80 8.08
N GLU A 157 -32.99 -8.65 7.13
CA GLU A 157 -34.18 -9.50 7.25
C GLU A 157 -33.96 -10.65 8.23
N SER A 158 -32.75 -11.23 8.19
CA SER A 158 -32.40 -12.42 8.97
C SER A 158 -31.93 -12.12 10.41
N THR A 159 -31.67 -10.86 10.79
CA THR A 159 -31.27 -10.47 12.15
C THR A 159 -32.39 -9.80 12.95
N ALA A 160 -33.53 -9.44 12.32
CA ALA A 160 -34.68 -8.87 13.01
C ALA A 160 -35.14 -9.79 14.13
N LYS A 161 -35.33 -9.26 15.35
CA LYS A 161 -35.79 -10.02 16.55
C LYS A 161 -37.26 -10.34 16.46
N THR A 162 -37.69 -11.21 15.54
CA THR A 162 -39.07 -11.59 15.30
C THR A 162 -39.30 -13.06 15.64
N ILE A 163 -40.52 -13.36 16.10
CA ILE A 163 -40.96 -14.76 16.33
C ILE A 163 -40.90 -15.55 15.01
N LYS A 164 -41.31 -14.93 13.88
CA LYS A 164 -41.22 -15.52 12.53
C LYS A 164 -39.84 -16.07 12.21
N ARG A 165 -38.81 -15.25 12.45
CA ARG A 165 -37.40 -15.65 12.23
C ARG A 165 -37.04 -16.87 13.11
N LYS A 166 -37.39 -16.83 14.39
CA LYS A 166 -37.04 -17.90 15.34
C LYS A 166 -37.69 -19.23 14.97
N ILE A 167 -38.91 -19.18 14.40
CA ILE A 167 -39.59 -20.37 13.87
C ILE A 167 -38.83 -20.89 12.63
N ARG A 168 -38.46 -20.02 11.71
CA ARG A 168 -37.71 -20.40 10.50
C ARG A 168 -36.32 -20.98 10.84
N GLU A 169 -35.61 -20.40 11.82
CA GLU A 169 -34.36 -20.97 12.34
C GLU A 169 -34.57 -22.40 12.89
N ALA A 170 -35.66 -22.65 13.67
CA ALA A 170 -35.93 -23.97 14.22
C ALA A 170 -36.32 -25.01 13.12
N LEU A 171 -37.14 -24.60 12.15
CA LEU A 171 -37.48 -25.47 11.01
C LEU A 171 -36.28 -25.82 10.16
N LEU A 172 -35.40 -24.82 9.85
CA LEU A 172 -34.19 -25.04 9.09
C LEU A 172 -33.17 -25.87 9.89
N ALA A 173 -33.05 -25.65 11.20
CA ALA A 173 -32.20 -26.47 12.07
C ALA A 173 -32.64 -27.95 12.05
N ARG A 174 -33.94 -28.22 12.07
CA ARG A 174 -34.46 -29.60 11.95
C ARG A 174 -34.14 -30.21 10.59
N ARG A 175 -34.25 -29.44 9.53
CA ARG A 175 -33.90 -29.86 8.16
C ARG A 175 -32.39 -30.12 8.01
N LEU A 176 -31.52 -29.23 8.58
CA LEU A 176 -30.06 -29.46 8.61
C LEU A 176 -29.70 -30.80 9.24
N GLU A 177 -30.31 -31.15 10.39
CA GLU A 177 -30.06 -32.44 11.07
C GLU A 177 -30.59 -33.67 10.31
N SER A 178 -31.52 -33.47 9.39
CA SER A 178 -32.01 -34.58 8.54
C SER A 178 -31.16 -34.80 7.28
N GLU A 179 -30.41 -33.80 6.84
CA GLU A 179 -29.64 -33.82 5.62
C GLU A 179 -28.11 -33.88 5.85
N LEU A 180 -27.62 -33.45 7.03
CA LEU A 180 -26.21 -33.36 7.38
C LEU A 180 -25.89 -34.15 8.63
N THR A 181 -24.68 -34.66 8.73
CA THR A 181 -24.13 -35.26 9.96
C THR A 181 -23.81 -34.20 11.00
N LYS A 182 -23.66 -34.59 12.23
CA LYS A 182 -23.24 -33.70 13.35
C LYS A 182 -21.89 -33.02 13.05
N GLU A 183 -20.95 -33.75 12.46
CA GLU A 183 -19.63 -33.22 12.10
C GLU A 183 -19.70 -32.18 10.98
N GLU A 184 -20.57 -32.39 9.98
CA GLU A 184 -20.81 -31.42 8.91
C GLU A 184 -21.47 -30.14 9.45
N ILE A 185 -22.41 -30.28 10.40
CA ILE A 185 -23.00 -29.10 11.08
C ILE A 185 -21.96 -28.34 11.89
N LEU A 186 -21.07 -29.03 12.61
CA LEU A 186 -19.94 -28.42 13.34
C LEU A 186 -18.96 -27.74 12.38
N TYR A 187 -18.64 -28.36 11.25
CA TYR A 187 -17.81 -27.76 10.20
C TYR A 187 -18.41 -26.42 9.73
N LEU A 188 -19.71 -26.42 9.38
CA LEU A 188 -20.41 -25.19 9.00
C LEU A 188 -20.42 -24.16 10.12
N TYR A 189 -20.68 -24.57 11.36
CA TYR A 189 -20.74 -23.68 12.51
C TYR A 189 -19.39 -23.01 12.78
N LEU A 190 -18.33 -23.81 12.91
CA LEU A 190 -16.99 -23.35 13.30
C LEU A 190 -16.33 -22.46 12.23
N ASN A 191 -16.71 -22.61 10.96
CA ASN A 191 -16.26 -21.73 9.88
C ASN A 191 -17.13 -20.47 9.69
N ASN A 192 -18.30 -20.37 10.38
CA ASN A 192 -19.22 -19.23 10.22
C ASN A 192 -19.39 -18.38 11.49
N VAL A 193 -19.16 -18.96 12.66
CA VAL A 193 -19.44 -18.27 13.92
C VAL A 193 -18.69 -16.95 14.04
N TYR A 194 -19.41 -15.86 14.39
CA TYR A 194 -18.79 -14.56 14.61
C TYR A 194 -18.14 -14.50 15.99
N LEU A 195 -16.85 -14.24 16.02
CA LEU A 195 -16.01 -14.25 17.23
C LEU A 195 -15.51 -12.85 17.64
N GLY A 196 -16.07 -11.78 17.05
CA GLY A 196 -15.67 -10.40 17.33
C GLY A 196 -14.52 -9.90 16.43
N HIS A 197 -14.25 -8.60 16.48
CA HIS A 197 -13.19 -7.94 15.73
C HIS A 197 -13.11 -8.39 14.25
N HIS A 198 -14.28 -8.39 13.59
CA HIS A 198 -14.50 -8.82 12.21
C HIS A 198 -14.14 -10.28 11.89
N SER A 199 -13.81 -11.11 12.89
CA SER A 199 -13.42 -12.50 12.68
C SER A 199 -14.63 -13.43 12.59
N TYR A 200 -14.81 -14.07 11.44
CA TYR A 200 -15.79 -15.10 11.17
C TYR A 200 -15.08 -16.45 11.02
N GLY A 201 -15.47 -17.43 11.84
CA GLY A 201 -14.83 -18.75 11.92
C GLY A 201 -13.57 -18.79 12.77
N VAL A 202 -13.24 -20.02 13.18
CA VAL A 202 -12.19 -20.28 14.19
C VAL A 202 -10.77 -19.99 13.67
N GLN A 203 -10.49 -20.20 12.37
CA GLN A 203 -9.18 -19.91 11.79
C GLN A 203 -8.91 -18.40 11.79
N SER A 204 -9.85 -17.61 11.28
CA SER A 204 -9.70 -16.15 11.27
C SER A 204 -9.57 -15.57 12.67
N ALA A 205 -10.26 -16.15 13.65
CA ALA A 205 -10.15 -15.72 15.04
C ALA A 205 -8.79 -16.11 15.65
N ALA A 206 -8.28 -17.31 15.37
CA ALA A 206 -6.97 -17.77 15.85
C ALA A 206 -5.84 -16.84 15.34
N GLU A 207 -5.87 -16.50 14.05
CA GLU A 207 -4.90 -15.58 13.45
C GLU A 207 -5.03 -14.16 14.03
N ASN A 208 -6.27 -13.68 14.15
CA ASN A 208 -6.55 -12.31 14.56
C ASN A 208 -6.22 -12.04 16.03
N TYR A 209 -6.56 -12.98 16.92
CA TYR A 209 -6.34 -12.82 18.37
C TYR A 209 -4.94 -13.24 18.80
N TYR A 210 -4.38 -14.32 18.18
CA TYR A 210 -3.17 -14.98 18.69
C TYR A 210 -2.02 -15.05 17.67
N ARG A 211 -2.24 -14.65 16.40
CA ARG A 211 -1.26 -14.80 15.29
C ARG A 211 -0.81 -16.25 15.10
N LYS A 212 -1.77 -17.20 15.27
CA LYS A 212 -1.52 -18.65 15.21
C LYS A 212 -2.49 -19.32 14.23
N ASP A 213 -2.04 -20.42 13.64
CA ASP A 213 -2.96 -21.36 13.00
C ASP A 213 -3.87 -22.00 14.08
N VAL A 214 -5.11 -22.33 13.73
CA VAL A 214 -6.09 -22.91 14.67
C VAL A 214 -5.58 -24.20 15.32
N LYS A 215 -4.75 -24.99 14.61
CA LYS A 215 -4.15 -26.24 15.11
C LYS A 215 -3.15 -26.03 16.26
N ASP A 216 -2.55 -24.83 16.34
CA ASP A 216 -1.48 -24.49 17.28
C ASP A 216 -1.99 -23.77 18.53
N LEU A 217 -3.31 -23.68 18.72
CA LEU A 217 -3.94 -23.07 19.89
C LEU A 217 -3.74 -23.90 21.15
N THR A 218 -3.47 -23.24 22.26
CA THR A 218 -3.47 -23.85 23.59
C THR A 218 -4.91 -24.04 24.11
N LEU A 219 -5.12 -24.91 25.09
CA LEU A 219 -6.45 -25.13 25.68
C LEU A 219 -7.06 -23.85 26.27
N ALA A 220 -6.23 -22.99 26.86
CA ALA A 220 -6.68 -21.69 27.39
C ALA A 220 -7.15 -20.74 26.30
N GLU A 221 -6.46 -20.68 25.16
CA GLU A 221 -6.84 -19.88 23.99
C GLU A 221 -8.13 -20.45 23.35
N MET A 222 -8.23 -21.78 23.20
CA MET A 222 -9.42 -22.46 22.70
C MET A 222 -10.67 -22.14 23.55
N ALA A 223 -10.52 -22.19 24.87
CA ALA A 223 -11.62 -21.88 25.81
C ALA A 223 -12.01 -20.40 25.76
N LEU A 224 -11.07 -19.50 25.52
CA LEU A 224 -11.38 -18.07 25.35
C LEU A 224 -12.18 -17.86 24.07
N LEU A 225 -11.74 -18.40 22.91
CA LEU A 225 -12.49 -18.31 21.64
C LEU A 225 -13.91 -18.88 21.77
N ALA A 226 -14.05 -20.07 22.34
CA ALA A 226 -15.36 -20.72 22.55
C ALA A 226 -16.29 -19.91 23.47
N GLY A 227 -15.73 -19.02 24.29
CA GLY A 227 -16.49 -18.13 25.14
C GLY A 227 -17.10 -16.91 24.46
N LEU A 228 -16.59 -16.52 23.27
CA LEU A 228 -16.95 -15.27 22.60
C LEU A 228 -18.34 -15.23 21.96
N PRO A 229 -18.87 -16.31 21.32
CA PRO A 229 -20.11 -16.26 20.54
C PRO A 229 -21.30 -15.69 21.30
N GLN A 230 -21.38 -15.92 22.59
CA GLN A 230 -22.50 -15.43 23.44
C GLN A 230 -22.65 -13.90 23.38
N ALA A 231 -21.53 -13.17 23.43
CA ALA A 231 -21.52 -11.70 23.35
C ALA A 231 -20.11 -11.21 23.04
N PRO A 232 -19.65 -11.25 21.77
CA PRO A 232 -18.26 -10.99 21.38
C PRO A 232 -17.72 -9.65 21.86
N SER A 233 -18.51 -8.58 21.76
CA SER A 233 -18.12 -7.24 22.24
C SER A 233 -17.98 -7.14 23.75
N ASN A 234 -18.83 -7.88 24.51
CA ASN A 234 -18.80 -7.84 25.96
C ASN A 234 -17.67 -8.67 26.58
N TYR A 235 -17.22 -9.69 25.86
CA TYR A 235 -16.15 -10.61 26.26
C TYR A 235 -14.85 -10.39 25.47
N SER A 236 -14.75 -9.25 24.79
CA SER A 236 -13.52 -8.91 24.06
C SER A 236 -12.33 -8.84 25.02
N PRO A 237 -11.25 -9.59 24.75
CA PRO A 237 -10.06 -9.55 25.60
C PRO A 237 -9.31 -8.21 25.50
N PHE A 238 -9.57 -7.41 24.47
CA PHE A 238 -8.98 -6.09 24.31
C PHE A 238 -9.67 -5.01 25.15
N THR A 239 -11.00 -5.01 25.13
CA THR A 239 -11.79 -3.94 25.78
C THR A 239 -12.36 -4.33 27.15
N ALA A 240 -12.44 -5.63 27.46
CA ALA A 240 -13.02 -6.16 28.70
C ALA A 240 -12.25 -7.42 29.19
N PRO A 241 -10.91 -7.35 29.44
CA PRO A 241 -10.07 -8.51 29.74
C PRO A 241 -10.55 -9.33 30.95
N GLU A 242 -11.00 -8.68 32.02
CA GLU A 242 -11.50 -9.39 33.20
C GLU A 242 -12.81 -10.17 32.95
N LYS A 243 -13.67 -9.66 32.04
CA LYS A 243 -14.90 -10.40 31.67
C LYS A 243 -14.54 -11.58 30.76
N ALA A 244 -13.56 -11.38 29.85
CA ALA A 244 -13.04 -12.43 29.00
C ALA A 244 -12.41 -13.57 29.81
N LYS A 245 -11.61 -13.25 30.83
CA LYS A 245 -11.02 -14.22 31.76
C LYS A 245 -12.08 -15.01 32.52
N LYS A 246 -13.12 -14.34 33.06
CA LYS A 246 -14.24 -15.00 33.73
C LYS A 246 -15.03 -15.92 32.78
N ARG A 247 -15.22 -15.49 31.51
CA ARG A 247 -15.93 -16.31 30.52
C ARG A 247 -15.12 -17.53 30.11
N ARG A 248 -13.78 -17.39 29.93
CA ARG A 248 -12.86 -18.50 29.74
C ARG A 248 -12.93 -19.53 30.85
N ALA A 249 -12.89 -19.08 32.10
CA ALA A 249 -13.01 -19.97 33.27
C ALA A 249 -14.35 -20.71 33.30
N TYR A 250 -15.44 -20.08 32.89
CA TYR A 250 -16.72 -20.73 32.73
C TYR A 250 -16.66 -21.87 31.70
N VAL A 251 -16.07 -21.63 30.51
CA VAL A 251 -15.94 -22.67 29.48
C VAL A 251 -15.11 -23.85 29.95
N LEU A 252 -13.94 -23.60 30.55
CA LEU A 252 -13.09 -24.64 31.15
C LEU A 252 -13.83 -25.44 32.22
N GLY A 253 -14.64 -24.78 33.07
CA GLY A 253 -15.47 -25.41 34.06
C GLY A 253 -16.50 -26.35 33.45
N GLN A 254 -17.18 -25.92 32.35
CA GLN A 254 -18.13 -26.77 31.64
C GLN A 254 -17.47 -27.97 30.98
N MET A 255 -16.29 -27.77 30.35
CA MET A 255 -15.51 -28.87 29.77
C MET A 255 -15.12 -29.92 30.80
N LYS A 256 -14.73 -29.48 32.02
CA LYS A 256 -14.42 -30.40 33.14
C LYS A 256 -15.68 -31.11 33.64
N GLU A 257 -16.76 -30.40 33.87
CA GLU A 257 -18.04 -30.96 34.34
C GLU A 257 -18.57 -32.05 33.40
N LYS A 258 -18.37 -31.89 32.11
CA LYS A 258 -18.73 -32.85 31.07
C LYS A 258 -17.67 -33.92 30.80
N GLY A 259 -16.59 -33.95 31.57
CA GLY A 259 -15.52 -34.98 31.44
C GLY A 259 -14.68 -34.84 30.15
N MET A 260 -14.75 -33.70 29.49
CA MET A 260 -13.97 -33.42 28.26
C MET A 260 -12.50 -33.10 28.55
N ILE A 261 -12.17 -32.61 29.75
CA ILE A 261 -10.83 -32.37 30.24
C ILE A 261 -10.68 -32.88 31.67
N SER A 262 -9.44 -33.27 32.01
CA SER A 262 -9.10 -33.67 33.37
C SER A 262 -8.98 -32.48 34.34
N GLN A 263 -8.92 -32.78 35.65
CA GLN A 263 -8.67 -31.75 36.67
C GLN A 263 -7.32 -31.05 36.44
N ALA A 264 -6.28 -31.77 36.10
CA ALA A 264 -4.96 -31.19 35.83
C ALA A 264 -4.99 -30.23 34.63
N GLU A 265 -5.57 -30.63 33.49
CA GLU A 265 -5.75 -29.76 32.32
C GLU A 265 -6.56 -28.50 32.66
N PHE A 266 -7.61 -28.64 33.49
CA PHE A 266 -8.40 -27.50 33.95
C PHE A 266 -7.56 -26.52 34.79
N ASP A 267 -6.76 -27.02 35.73
CA ASP A 267 -5.95 -26.21 36.64
C ASP A 267 -4.86 -25.47 35.88
N ASP A 268 -4.20 -26.15 34.95
CA ASP A 268 -3.15 -25.57 34.08
C ASP A 268 -3.72 -24.51 33.15
N ALA A 269 -4.79 -24.82 32.42
CA ALA A 269 -5.42 -23.85 31.49
C ALA A 269 -6.05 -22.64 32.19
N SER A 270 -6.52 -22.81 33.45
CA SER A 270 -7.09 -21.72 34.25
C SER A 270 -6.03 -20.71 34.71
N LYS A 271 -4.80 -21.20 35.02
CA LYS A 271 -3.66 -20.36 35.44
C LYS A 271 -2.91 -19.76 34.27
N ALA A 272 -3.02 -20.35 33.09
CA ALA A 272 -2.29 -19.89 31.91
C ALA A 272 -2.63 -18.43 31.55
N GLU A 273 -1.61 -17.62 31.31
CA GLU A 273 -1.78 -16.31 30.71
C GLU A 273 -2.04 -16.46 29.21
N VAL A 274 -3.00 -15.68 28.71
CA VAL A 274 -3.34 -15.66 27.29
C VAL A 274 -3.01 -14.28 26.77
N SER A 275 -1.96 -14.22 25.97
CA SER A 275 -1.55 -13.01 25.26
C SER A 275 -2.44 -12.83 24.03
N VAL A 276 -2.97 -11.63 23.86
CA VAL A 276 -3.72 -11.23 22.65
C VAL A 276 -3.02 -10.06 21.97
N TYR A 277 -3.04 -10.07 20.67
CA TYR A 277 -2.35 -9.08 19.84
C TYR A 277 -3.38 -8.15 19.19
N PRO A 278 -3.11 -6.83 19.12
CA PRO A 278 -3.95 -5.91 18.37
C PRO A 278 -4.10 -6.39 16.92
N VAL A 279 -5.28 -6.17 16.37
CA VAL A 279 -5.51 -6.41 14.93
C VAL A 279 -4.57 -5.50 14.14
N GLU A 280 -3.71 -6.08 13.32
CA GLU A 280 -2.86 -5.33 12.40
C GLU A 280 -3.61 -5.09 11.10
N ASP A 281 -3.68 -3.84 10.72
CA ASP A 281 -4.13 -3.46 9.38
C ASP A 281 -2.92 -3.48 8.45
N VAL A 282 -2.64 -4.66 7.89
CA VAL A 282 -1.49 -4.89 7.01
C VAL A 282 -1.55 -3.97 5.79
N PHE A 283 -2.76 -3.68 5.30
CA PHE A 283 -2.98 -2.80 4.15
C PHE A 283 -2.41 -1.39 4.38
N HIS A 284 -2.79 -0.73 5.50
CA HIS A 284 -2.32 0.62 5.80
C HIS A 284 -0.86 0.66 6.28
N GLN A 285 -0.39 -0.41 6.92
CA GLN A 285 0.95 -0.43 7.52
C GLN A 285 2.08 -0.71 6.55
N PHE A 286 1.83 -1.47 5.47
CA PHE A 286 2.92 -1.95 4.63
C PHE A 286 3.06 -1.18 3.31
N ALA A 287 2.11 -1.28 2.39
CA ALA A 287 2.24 -0.71 1.05
C ALA A 287 0.91 -0.21 0.48
N PRO A 288 0.21 0.74 1.17
CA PRO A 288 -1.18 1.03 0.87
C PRO A 288 -1.41 1.54 -0.56
N TYR A 289 -0.54 2.39 -1.12
CA TYR A 289 -0.67 2.86 -2.51
C TYR A 289 -0.60 1.72 -3.53
N PHE A 290 0.33 0.77 -3.34
CA PHE A 290 0.48 -0.36 -4.25
C PHE A 290 -0.72 -1.32 -4.15
N THR A 291 -1.12 -1.62 -2.92
CA THR A 291 -2.22 -2.53 -2.62
C THR A 291 -3.57 -1.95 -3.06
N GLU A 292 -3.78 -0.63 -2.91
CA GLU A 292 -4.98 0.04 -3.41
C GLU A 292 -5.06 0.03 -4.95
N GLU A 293 -3.94 0.25 -5.65
CA GLU A 293 -3.92 0.14 -7.11
C GLU A 293 -4.22 -1.29 -7.57
N THR A 294 -3.69 -2.28 -6.85
CA THR A 294 -4.01 -3.69 -7.06
C THR A 294 -5.50 -3.94 -6.87
N ARG A 295 -6.09 -3.43 -5.78
CA ARG A 295 -7.53 -3.51 -5.51
C ARG A 295 -8.36 -2.92 -6.65
N ARG A 296 -8.03 -1.70 -7.10
CA ARG A 296 -8.73 -1.03 -8.22
C ARG A 296 -8.68 -1.87 -9.48
N SER A 297 -7.52 -2.36 -9.83
CA SER A 297 -7.33 -3.20 -11.03
C SER A 297 -8.14 -4.51 -10.97
N VAL A 298 -8.20 -5.15 -9.80
CA VAL A 298 -9.03 -6.38 -9.63
C VAL A 298 -10.52 -6.04 -9.72
N VAL A 299 -10.96 -4.92 -9.11
CA VAL A 299 -12.36 -4.46 -9.18
C VAL A 299 -12.76 -4.13 -10.61
N ASP A 300 -11.92 -3.43 -11.36
CA ASP A 300 -12.21 -3.02 -12.74
C ASP A 300 -12.36 -4.23 -13.68
N ARG A 301 -11.59 -5.30 -13.46
CA ARG A 301 -11.60 -6.50 -14.30
C ARG A 301 -12.62 -7.56 -13.87
N TYR A 302 -12.80 -7.75 -12.57
CA TYR A 302 -13.59 -8.88 -12.02
C TYR A 302 -14.80 -8.41 -11.21
N GLY A 303 -14.85 -7.16 -10.81
CA GLY A 303 -15.92 -6.58 -10.00
C GLY A 303 -15.70 -6.69 -8.49
N ASN A 304 -16.30 -5.74 -7.75
CA ASN A 304 -16.14 -5.63 -6.29
C ASN A 304 -16.66 -6.87 -5.51
N LYS A 305 -17.70 -7.55 -6.05
CA LYS A 305 -18.25 -8.75 -5.41
C LYS A 305 -17.23 -9.89 -5.40
N VAL A 306 -16.51 -10.08 -6.51
CA VAL A 306 -15.47 -11.11 -6.64
C VAL A 306 -14.33 -10.83 -5.67
N LEU A 307 -13.82 -9.58 -5.64
CA LEU A 307 -12.77 -9.18 -4.73
C LEU A 307 -13.12 -9.45 -3.25
N LEU A 308 -14.34 -9.12 -2.82
CA LEU A 308 -14.71 -9.15 -1.40
C LEU A 308 -15.22 -10.50 -0.91
N ASN A 309 -15.57 -11.45 -1.81
CA ASN A 309 -16.27 -12.66 -1.41
C ASN A 309 -15.72 -13.96 -2.02
N ASP A 310 -14.95 -13.91 -3.11
CA ASP A 310 -14.58 -15.14 -3.83
C ASP A 310 -13.25 -15.73 -3.37
N GLY A 311 -12.52 -15.07 -2.47
CA GLY A 311 -11.30 -15.60 -1.88
C GLY A 311 -10.16 -15.74 -2.90
N LEU A 312 -9.89 -14.66 -3.63
CA LEU A 312 -8.76 -14.63 -4.55
C LEU A 312 -7.43 -14.57 -3.78
N GLN A 313 -6.42 -15.18 -4.35
CA GLN A 313 -5.02 -14.98 -3.97
C GLN A 313 -4.34 -14.17 -5.06
N VAL A 314 -4.01 -12.92 -4.76
CA VAL A 314 -3.42 -11.97 -5.71
C VAL A 314 -1.94 -11.84 -5.40
N PHE A 315 -1.10 -12.36 -6.25
CA PHE A 315 0.36 -12.23 -6.14
C PHE A 315 0.80 -11.07 -7.00
N THR A 316 1.30 -10.01 -6.36
CA THR A 316 1.80 -8.82 -7.05
C THR A 316 3.24 -9.01 -7.52
N THR A 317 3.74 -8.04 -8.29
CA THR A 317 5.16 -7.95 -8.66
C THR A 317 5.98 -7.13 -7.67
N MET A 318 5.35 -6.63 -6.61
CA MET A 318 5.97 -5.83 -5.56
C MET A 318 7.01 -6.65 -4.79
N ASP A 319 8.23 -6.16 -4.73
CA ASP A 319 9.32 -6.71 -3.93
C ASP A 319 9.29 -6.03 -2.56
N SER A 320 9.15 -6.80 -1.49
CA SER A 320 8.90 -6.25 -0.14
C SER A 320 10.05 -5.37 0.37
N GLU A 321 11.30 -5.72 0.06
CA GLU A 321 12.48 -4.95 0.48
C GLU A 321 12.62 -3.65 -0.32
N LYS A 322 12.43 -3.73 -1.64
CA LYS A 322 12.43 -2.53 -2.50
C LYS A 322 11.30 -1.57 -2.14
N GLN A 323 10.11 -2.11 -1.81
CA GLN A 323 8.99 -1.29 -1.40
C GLN A 323 9.27 -0.52 -0.11
N ARG A 324 9.83 -1.19 0.92
CA ARG A 324 10.26 -0.51 2.16
C ARG A 324 11.33 0.54 1.89
N ALA A 325 12.32 0.20 1.08
CA ALA A 325 13.38 1.14 0.69
C ALA A 325 12.81 2.37 -0.03
N ALA A 326 11.78 2.21 -0.86
CA ALA A 326 11.11 3.31 -1.54
C ALA A 326 10.37 4.23 -0.56
N GLN A 327 9.63 3.66 0.40
CA GLN A 327 8.91 4.42 1.42
C GLN A 327 9.87 5.18 2.33
N GLU A 328 10.95 4.54 2.78
CA GLU A 328 12.00 5.18 3.59
C GLU A 328 12.70 6.32 2.83
N ALA A 329 13.01 6.12 1.55
CA ALA A 329 13.63 7.14 0.71
C ALA A 329 12.73 8.35 0.48
N VAL A 330 11.43 8.12 0.22
CA VAL A 330 10.43 9.19 0.05
C VAL A 330 10.29 9.99 1.35
N LEU A 331 10.08 9.33 2.49
CA LEU A 331 9.95 9.99 3.77
C LEU A 331 11.21 10.82 4.10
N TRP A 332 12.39 10.21 4.00
CA TRP A 332 13.65 10.89 4.27
C TRP A 332 13.86 12.09 3.35
N GLY A 333 13.61 11.94 2.07
CA GLY A 333 13.81 13.00 1.09
C GLY A 333 12.84 14.15 1.25
N LEU A 334 11.56 13.88 1.52
CA LEU A 334 10.55 14.91 1.78
C LEU A 334 10.86 15.71 3.03
N LEU A 335 11.23 15.05 4.13
CA LEU A 335 11.65 15.74 5.35
C LEU A 335 12.89 16.64 5.10
N ALA A 336 13.82 16.19 4.25
CA ALA A 336 14.98 16.99 3.90
C ALA A 336 14.61 18.22 3.05
N VAL A 337 13.71 18.07 2.05
CA VAL A 337 13.20 19.18 1.25
C VAL A 337 12.45 20.18 2.13
N ASP A 338 11.53 19.69 2.97
CA ASP A 338 10.67 20.49 3.81
C ASP A 338 11.48 21.30 4.84
N LYS A 339 12.49 20.68 5.49
CA LYS A 339 13.40 21.37 6.42
C LYS A 339 14.21 22.48 5.74
N ARG A 340 14.58 22.31 4.47
CA ARG A 340 15.26 23.37 3.70
C ARG A 340 14.34 24.56 3.42
N GLN A 341 13.04 24.38 3.47
CA GLN A 341 12.07 25.48 3.30
C GLN A 341 11.81 26.29 4.57
N GLY A 342 12.19 25.77 5.73
CA GLY A 342 12.04 26.43 7.02
C GLY A 342 10.97 25.83 7.92
N TYR A 343 10.87 26.36 9.12
CA TYR A 343 9.97 25.91 10.18
C TYR A 343 8.66 26.70 10.15
N ARG A 344 7.53 26.03 10.07
CA ARG A 344 6.19 26.65 9.98
C ARG A 344 5.55 26.92 11.34
N GLY A 345 6.24 26.57 12.42
CA GLY A 345 5.74 26.77 13.79
C GLY A 345 5.21 25.48 14.43
N PRO A 346 4.71 25.57 15.68
CA PRO A 346 4.16 24.44 16.40
C PRO A 346 2.81 23.98 15.80
N LEU A 347 2.44 22.72 16.04
CA LEU A 347 1.12 22.18 15.67
C LEU A 347 -0.02 22.98 16.34
N GLN A 348 0.21 23.40 17.57
CA GLN A 348 -0.72 24.19 18.37
C GLN A 348 0.06 24.90 19.48
N GLN A 349 -0.40 26.06 19.91
CA GLN A 349 0.07 26.68 21.13
C GLN A 349 -1.02 26.64 22.22
N LEU A 350 -0.68 26.08 23.40
CA LEU A 350 -1.54 26.00 24.58
C LEU A 350 -1.19 27.14 25.53
N ALA A 351 -2.01 28.19 25.50
CA ALA A 351 -1.69 29.44 26.19
C ALA A 351 -1.82 29.34 27.72
N THR A 352 -2.72 28.46 28.21
CA THR A 352 -3.01 28.35 29.64
C THR A 352 -2.45 27.07 30.24
N LYS A 353 -2.08 27.15 31.52
CA LYS A 353 -1.61 25.99 32.28
C LYS A 353 -2.64 24.85 32.31
N ALA A 354 -3.92 25.21 32.40
CA ALA A 354 -5.01 24.20 32.39
C ALA A 354 -5.09 23.40 31.09
N GLU A 355 -4.88 24.05 29.93
CA GLU A 355 -4.81 23.38 28.62
C GLU A 355 -3.60 22.44 28.54
N GLN A 356 -2.44 22.92 29.01
CA GLN A 356 -1.20 22.14 29.07
C GLN A 356 -1.35 20.89 29.93
N ASP A 357 -1.91 21.02 31.14
CA ASP A 357 -2.13 19.91 32.06
C ASP A 357 -3.13 18.87 31.46
N LYS A 358 -4.21 19.36 30.83
CA LYS A 358 -5.16 18.48 30.10
C LYS A 358 -4.49 17.73 28.95
N PHE A 359 -3.61 18.39 28.21
CA PHE A 359 -2.82 17.76 27.14
C PHE A 359 -1.91 16.65 27.71
N ILE A 360 -1.19 16.94 28.80
CA ILE A 360 -0.30 15.99 29.46
C ILE A 360 -1.10 14.77 29.96
N GLU A 361 -2.27 14.98 30.56
CA GLU A 361 -3.13 13.90 31.07
C GLU A 361 -3.63 13.01 29.93
N LYS A 362 -4.08 13.64 28.81
CA LYS A 362 -4.51 12.90 27.61
C LYS A 362 -3.36 12.11 26.98
N SER A 363 -2.18 12.72 26.86
CA SER A 363 -0.96 12.13 26.34
C SER A 363 -0.52 10.92 27.19
N LYS A 364 -0.60 11.01 28.53
CA LYS A 364 -0.36 9.88 29.44
C LYS A 364 -1.30 8.72 29.20
N LYS A 365 -2.59 8.97 28.99
CA LYS A 365 -3.59 7.90 28.71
C LYS A 365 -3.29 7.17 27.40
N VAL A 366 -2.84 7.91 26.38
CA VAL A 366 -2.50 7.33 25.06
C VAL A 366 -1.22 6.51 25.14
N MET A 367 -0.20 7.04 25.80
CA MET A 367 1.12 6.41 25.85
C MET A 367 1.19 5.26 26.88
N GLY A 368 0.40 5.33 27.96
CA GLY A 368 0.45 4.35 29.06
C GLY A 368 1.87 4.25 29.64
N ASP A 369 2.32 3.03 29.89
CA ASP A 369 3.65 2.73 30.43
C ASP A 369 4.74 2.57 29.33
N GLN A 370 4.39 2.82 28.06
CA GLN A 370 5.35 2.66 26.95
C GLN A 370 6.57 3.55 27.11
N GLU A 371 7.75 3.02 26.79
CA GLU A 371 8.98 3.78 26.79
C GLU A 371 9.14 4.59 25.49
N ILE A 372 9.99 5.64 25.58
CA ILE A 372 10.35 6.46 24.42
C ILE A 372 11.42 5.71 23.64
N VAL A 373 11.06 5.29 22.42
CA VAL A 373 11.89 4.44 21.56
C VAL A 373 12.64 5.29 20.54
N PRO A 374 13.98 5.23 20.47
CA PRO A 374 14.74 5.92 19.45
C PRO A 374 14.26 5.58 18.02
N GLY A 375 14.21 6.61 17.17
CA GLY A 375 13.74 6.50 15.80
C GLY A 375 12.24 6.76 15.61
N ARG A 376 11.44 6.70 16.66
CA ARG A 376 9.99 6.97 16.60
C ARG A 376 9.68 8.46 16.71
N TYR A 377 8.57 8.85 16.08
CA TYR A 377 7.99 10.19 16.14
C TYR A 377 6.99 10.28 17.29
N TYR A 378 6.97 11.44 17.95
CA TYR A 378 6.08 11.73 19.07
C TYR A 378 5.55 13.14 18.96
N VAL A 379 4.37 13.37 19.55
CA VAL A 379 3.85 14.71 19.79
C VAL A 379 4.14 15.06 21.25
N GLY A 380 4.87 16.16 21.45
CA GLY A 380 5.31 16.60 22.78
C GLY A 380 5.02 18.08 23.06
N LEU A 381 4.88 18.42 24.32
CA LEU A 381 4.62 19.78 24.81
C LEU A 381 5.89 20.40 25.35
N VAL A 382 6.24 21.61 24.90
CA VAL A 382 7.31 22.42 25.50
C VAL A 382 6.89 22.87 26.89
N THR A 383 7.55 22.36 27.91
CA THR A 383 7.25 22.67 29.30
C THR A 383 8.24 23.65 29.94
N GLN A 384 9.47 23.67 29.44
CA GLN A 384 10.52 24.59 29.93
C GLN A 384 11.52 24.91 28.83
N ILE A 385 12.05 26.12 28.84
CA ILE A 385 13.18 26.55 28.02
C ILE A 385 14.34 26.89 28.95
N ALA A 386 15.51 26.37 28.66
CA ALA A 386 16.72 26.65 29.44
C ALA A 386 17.08 28.14 29.35
N LYS A 387 17.64 28.72 30.44
CA LYS A 387 17.98 30.15 30.54
C LYS A 387 18.97 30.62 29.47
N ASP A 388 19.87 29.74 29.06
CA ASP A 388 20.84 29.98 27.99
C ASP A 388 20.24 29.86 26.58
N SER A 389 18.99 29.40 26.48
CA SER A 389 18.29 29.11 25.22
C SER A 389 18.97 28.02 24.36
N LEU A 390 19.77 27.15 24.95
CA LEU A 390 20.46 26.06 24.22
C LEU A 390 19.67 24.73 24.25
N SER A 391 18.62 24.63 25.08
CA SER A 391 17.75 23.46 25.10
C SER A 391 16.33 23.77 25.57
N ALA A 392 15.41 22.90 25.27
CA ALA A 392 14.04 22.89 25.77
C ALA A 392 13.67 21.50 26.33
N ASP A 393 12.85 21.51 27.40
CA ASP A 393 12.25 20.32 27.96
C ASP A 393 10.91 20.08 27.29
N ILE A 394 10.75 18.88 26.75
CA ILE A 394 9.54 18.43 26.06
C ILE A 394 8.90 17.32 26.88
N THR A 395 7.61 17.44 27.16
CA THR A 395 6.85 16.40 27.85
C THR A 395 6.07 15.53 26.85
N ILE A 396 6.37 14.23 26.83
CA ILE A 396 5.73 13.22 25.98
C ILE A 396 5.14 12.13 26.89
N GLY A 397 3.82 11.96 26.92
CA GLY A 397 3.18 10.97 27.79
C GLY A 397 3.49 11.12 29.28
N GLY A 398 3.83 12.35 29.73
CA GLY A 398 4.23 12.64 31.09
C GLY A 398 5.72 12.38 31.38
N LYS A 399 6.51 11.89 30.43
CA LYS A 399 7.97 11.72 30.52
C LYS A 399 8.64 12.96 29.95
N ILE A 400 9.68 13.45 30.61
CA ILE A 400 10.45 14.62 30.14
C ILE A 400 11.59 14.13 29.26
N VAL A 401 11.75 14.75 28.10
CA VAL A 401 12.85 14.55 27.15
C VAL A 401 13.47 15.88 26.79
N LYS A 402 14.71 15.88 26.33
CA LYS A 402 15.43 17.10 25.99
C LYS A 402 15.57 17.31 24.49
N LEU A 403 15.25 18.53 24.05
CA LEU A 403 15.49 19.02 22.70
C LEU A 403 16.64 20.04 22.75
N PRO A 404 17.88 19.64 22.40
CA PRO A 404 19.01 20.58 22.27
C PRO A 404 18.86 21.47 21.04
N ALA A 405 19.53 22.65 21.05
CA ALA A 405 19.56 23.58 19.93
C ALA A 405 20.06 22.89 18.61
N LEU A 406 21.01 21.96 18.71
CA LEU A 406 21.49 21.18 17.58
C LEU A 406 20.33 20.40 16.89
N GLY A 407 19.37 19.87 17.67
CA GLY A 407 18.23 19.11 17.18
C GLY A 407 17.19 19.96 16.43
N MET A 408 17.32 21.27 16.44
CA MET A 408 16.42 22.16 15.69
C MET A 408 17.16 23.26 14.88
N ARG A 409 18.42 23.05 14.55
CA ARG A 409 19.25 24.02 13.83
C ARG A 409 18.69 24.49 12.49
N TRP A 410 17.91 23.65 11.86
CA TRP A 410 17.22 23.90 10.59
C TRP A 410 16.00 24.85 10.73
N ALA A 411 15.46 25.06 11.94
CA ALA A 411 14.14 25.61 12.19
C ALA A 411 14.09 27.14 12.12
N ARG A 412 14.54 27.72 11.02
CA ARG A 412 14.37 29.14 10.66
C ARG A 412 12.98 29.40 10.10
N GLU A 413 12.52 30.64 10.19
CA GLU A 413 11.23 31.04 9.62
C GLU A 413 11.19 30.84 8.10
N VAL A 414 10.02 30.48 7.57
CA VAL A 414 9.78 30.35 6.12
C VAL A 414 9.76 31.75 5.49
N ASN A 415 10.50 31.94 4.38
CA ASN A 415 10.42 33.16 3.55
C ASN A 415 9.70 32.86 2.23
N GLY A 416 9.30 33.91 1.51
CA GLY A 416 8.55 33.78 0.25
C GLY A 416 9.33 33.08 -0.87
N GLU A 417 10.67 33.21 -0.91
CA GLU A 417 11.53 32.57 -1.90
C GLU A 417 11.89 31.13 -1.51
N ARG A 418 11.64 30.72 -0.28
CA ARG A 418 12.01 29.40 0.28
C ARG A 418 13.48 29.03 0.04
N TYR A 419 14.34 30.03 0.20
CA TYR A 419 15.78 29.88 -0.01
C TYR A 419 16.60 30.50 1.13
N TYR A 420 17.49 29.70 1.70
CA TYR A 420 18.31 30.08 2.85
C TYR A 420 19.75 29.60 2.65
N PRO A 421 20.63 30.43 2.07
CA PRO A 421 22.03 30.06 1.99
C PRO A 421 22.63 30.14 3.41
N SER A 422 23.09 29.02 3.91
CA SER A 422 23.90 28.94 5.15
C SER A 422 23.25 29.47 6.44
N VAL A 423 21.94 29.71 6.47
CA VAL A 423 21.27 30.23 7.68
C VAL A 423 20.84 29.08 8.58
N LEU A 424 21.54 28.89 9.68
CA LEU A 424 21.21 27.92 10.72
C LEU A 424 20.95 28.65 12.03
N ILE A 425 19.97 28.19 12.81
CA ILE A 425 19.75 28.76 14.15
C ILE A 425 20.62 28.03 15.18
N ASN A 426 21.07 28.78 16.19
CA ASN A 426 21.99 28.30 17.23
C ASN A 426 21.36 28.33 18.63
N ASN A 427 20.04 28.38 18.71
CA ASN A 427 19.30 28.43 19.98
C ASN A 427 17.85 27.88 19.77
N VAL A 428 17.11 27.73 20.84
CA VAL A 428 15.71 27.30 20.85
C VAL A 428 14.72 28.48 20.98
N LYS A 429 15.13 29.72 20.74
CA LYS A 429 14.25 30.92 20.85
C LYS A 429 12.99 30.92 19.99
N PRO A 430 12.93 30.22 18.81
CA PRO A 430 11.68 30.10 18.07
C PRO A 430 10.56 29.40 18.85
N LEU A 431 10.91 28.63 19.90
CA LEU A 431 9.94 27.88 20.71
C LEU A 431 9.45 28.71 21.90
N LYS A 432 8.23 28.47 22.33
CA LYS A 432 7.60 29.01 23.52
C LYS A 432 7.07 27.88 24.40
N VAL A 433 7.03 28.13 25.72
CA VAL A 433 6.34 27.21 26.63
C VAL A 433 4.88 27.14 26.25
N GLY A 434 4.34 25.92 26.15
CA GLY A 434 2.99 25.66 25.65
C GLY A 434 2.94 25.29 24.18
N ASP A 435 4.05 25.30 23.43
CA ASP A 435 4.09 24.82 22.06
C ASP A 435 3.97 23.29 22.04
N VAL A 436 3.09 22.78 21.16
CA VAL A 436 2.95 21.35 20.85
C VAL A 436 3.72 21.06 19.58
N LEU A 437 4.71 20.18 19.68
CA LEU A 437 5.69 19.91 18.62
C LEU A 437 5.64 18.46 18.14
N VAL A 438 5.98 18.24 16.88
CA VAL A 438 6.41 16.92 16.40
C VAL A 438 7.90 16.78 16.68
N VAL A 439 8.28 15.72 17.36
CA VAL A 439 9.69 15.43 17.67
C VAL A 439 10.02 13.97 17.37
N ARG A 440 11.26 13.68 17.00
CA ARG A 440 11.75 12.33 16.80
C ARG A 440 12.77 11.98 17.90
N ALA A 441 12.54 10.87 18.59
CA ALA A 441 13.48 10.38 19.58
C ALA A 441 14.76 9.88 18.89
N VAL A 442 15.93 10.19 19.47
CA VAL A 442 17.23 9.80 18.95
C VAL A 442 17.99 8.96 19.97
N LYS A 443 18.87 8.08 19.47
CA LYS A 443 19.63 7.16 20.33
C LYS A 443 20.73 7.88 21.13
N ASP A 444 21.36 8.87 20.48
CA ASP A 444 22.51 9.60 21.02
C ASP A 444 22.58 11.00 20.38
N LYS A 445 23.60 11.78 20.78
CA LYS A 445 23.82 13.12 20.23
C LYS A 445 24.03 13.13 18.71
N LYS A 446 24.58 12.05 18.11
CA LYS A 446 24.83 11.99 16.66
C LYS A 446 23.53 11.94 15.87
N GLY A 447 22.44 11.47 16.47
CA GLY A 447 21.12 11.44 15.87
C GLY A 447 20.38 12.78 15.84
N LEU A 448 20.94 13.83 16.46
CA LEU A 448 20.31 15.18 16.54
C LEU A 448 20.28 15.89 15.19
N THR A 449 21.24 15.64 14.31
CA THR A 449 21.26 16.18 12.96
C THR A 449 21.80 15.15 11.96
N ASP A 450 21.23 15.13 10.77
CA ASP A 450 21.72 14.33 9.65
C ASP A 450 22.79 15.09 8.83
N ASP A 451 22.90 16.40 9.07
CA ASP A 451 23.85 17.29 8.38
C ASP A 451 25.14 17.43 9.19
N LYS A 452 26.23 16.87 8.65
CA LYS A 452 27.55 16.94 9.28
C LYS A 452 28.11 18.37 9.36
N GLU A 453 27.75 19.23 8.41
CA GLU A 453 28.19 20.63 8.39
C GLU A 453 27.44 21.45 9.46
N ALA A 454 26.25 21.00 9.85
CA ALA A 454 25.46 21.59 10.92
C ALA A 454 25.93 21.17 12.34
N TRP A 455 26.89 20.25 12.46
CA TRP A 455 27.33 19.72 13.75
C TRP A 455 28.03 20.80 14.57
N SER A 456 27.74 20.83 15.89
CA SER A 456 28.38 21.68 16.86
C SER A 456 28.22 21.08 18.25
N ASP A 457 29.35 20.79 18.92
CA ASP A 457 29.35 20.19 20.26
C ASP A 457 28.69 21.11 21.31
N SER A 458 28.93 22.43 21.21
CA SER A 458 28.32 23.42 22.13
C SER A 458 26.78 23.45 22.01
N LEU A 459 26.23 23.18 20.81
CA LEU A 459 24.78 23.17 20.58
C LEU A 459 24.13 21.80 20.90
N ALA A 460 24.93 20.72 20.97
CA ALA A 460 24.46 19.43 21.46
C ALA A 460 24.28 19.44 22.99
N GLY A 461 24.93 20.36 23.68
CA GLY A 461 24.82 20.61 25.13
C GLY A 461 25.49 19.56 26.01
N GLU A 462 25.69 19.90 27.28
CA GLU A 462 26.02 18.94 28.33
C GLU A 462 24.70 18.28 28.80
N LEU A 463 24.57 16.98 28.63
CA LEU A 463 23.37 16.22 28.98
C LEU A 463 23.76 15.07 29.91
N PRO A 464 22.96 14.74 30.92
CA PRO A 464 23.17 13.55 31.74
C PRO A 464 23.20 12.28 30.86
N GLU A 465 24.11 11.39 31.14
CA GLU A 465 24.21 10.10 30.42
C GLU A 465 22.89 9.33 30.56
N GLY A 466 22.36 8.82 29.44
CA GLY A 466 21.10 8.07 29.42
C GLY A 466 19.82 8.92 29.39
N PHE A 467 19.89 10.26 29.33
CA PHE A 467 18.71 11.07 29.25
C PHE A 467 18.09 11.01 27.84
N PRO A 468 16.76 10.80 27.69
CA PRO A 468 16.14 10.69 26.37
C PRO A 468 16.25 12.00 25.59
N LEU A 469 16.79 11.91 24.37
CA LEU A 469 16.98 13.03 23.46
C LEU A 469 15.96 13.01 22.34
N VAL A 470 15.55 14.19 21.89
CA VAL A 470 14.70 14.34 20.71
C VAL A 470 15.25 15.45 19.80
N ARG A 471 14.89 15.37 18.52
CA ARG A 471 15.09 16.43 17.54
C ARG A 471 13.74 16.93 17.04
N LEU A 472 13.67 18.19 16.64
CA LEU A 472 12.49 18.81 16.08
C LEU A 472 12.22 18.24 14.68
N GLU A 473 10.96 17.90 14.44
CA GLU A 473 10.44 17.50 13.14
C GLU A 473 9.19 18.31 12.81
N GLN A 474 8.78 18.28 11.56
CA GLN A 474 7.47 18.78 11.14
C GLN A 474 6.93 17.87 10.04
N GLU A 475 5.61 17.84 9.89
CA GLU A 475 4.96 17.13 8.80
C GLU A 475 5.28 17.83 7.47
N PRO A 476 5.79 17.10 6.45
CA PRO A 476 6.15 17.71 5.17
C PRO A 476 4.90 18.15 4.39
N GLU A 477 4.90 19.38 3.89
CA GLU A 477 3.87 19.87 2.96
C GLU A 477 4.09 19.36 1.51
N PRO A 478 5.35 19.36 0.99
CA PRO A 478 5.57 18.81 -0.34
C PRO A 478 5.27 17.32 -0.38
N GLN A 479 4.92 16.85 -1.57
CA GLN A 479 4.65 15.44 -1.86
C GLN A 479 5.75 14.88 -2.76
N ALA A 480 5.87 13.55 -2.74
CA ALA A 480 6.76 12.85 -3.66
C ALA A 480 6.11 11.58 -4.17
N ALA A 481 6.54 11.16 -5.35
CA ALA A 481 6.22 9.85 -5.88
C ALA A 481 7.50 9.17 -6.35
N ILE A 482 7.56 7.85 -6.16
CA ILE A 482 8.61 7.01 -6.72
C ILE A 482 7.98 5.78 -7.37
N VAL A 483 8.49 5.41 -8.53
CA VAL A 483 8.08 4.23 -9.26
C VAL A 483 9.32 3.52 -9.80
N SER A 484 9.39 2.21 -9.60
CA SER A 484 10.56 1.41 -9.97
C SER A 484 10.15 0.15 -10.73
N ILE A 485 10.71 -0.02 -11.94
CA ILE A 485 10.38 -1.07 -12.91
C ILE A 485 11.62 -1.94 -13.14
N ASP A 486 11.43 -3.27 -13.01
CA ASP A 486 12.37 -4.25 -13.58
C ASP A 486 12.10 -4.35 -15.10
N PRO A 487 13.00 -3.83 -15.94
CA PRO A 487 12.75 -3.77 -17.38
C PRO A 487 12.79 -5.15 -18.06
N HIS A 488 13.46 -6.13 -17.48
CA HIS A 488 13.58 -7.48 -18.04
C HIS A 488 12.33 -8.30 -17.77
N ARG A 489 11.89 -8.34 -16.49
CA ARG A 489 10.67 -9.04 -16.08
C ARG A 489 9.40 -8.26 -16.39
N GLN A 490 9.52 -6.97 -16.68
CA GLN A 490 8.39 -6.05 -16.85
C GLN A 490 7.57 -5.90 -15.55
N TYR A 491 8.22 -6.02 -14.41
CA TYR A 491 7.59 -5.95 -13.10
C TYR A 491 7.68 -4.56 -12.50
N LEU A 492 6.56 -4.04 -12.00
CA LEU A 492 6.55 -2.90 -11.10
C LEU A 492 7.05 -3.37 -9.74
N SER A 493 8.33 -3.13 -9.43
CA SER A 493 8.98 -3.68 -8.25
C SER A 493 8.70 -2.91 -6.97
N ALA A 494 8.46 -1.60 -7.08
CA ALA A 494 8.10 -0.72 -5.96
C ALA A 494 7.35 0.51 -6.46
N MET A 495 6.44 1.03 -5.61
CA MET A 495 5.67 2.23 -5.89
C MET A 495 5.25 2.93 -4.59
N VAL A 496 5.48 4.24 -4.54
CA VAL A 496 4.98 5.12 -3.47
C VAL A 496 4.32 6.33 -4.12
N GLY A 497 3.04 6.55 -3.84
CA GLY A 497 2.24 7.60 -4.46
C GLY A 497 2.14 8.89 -3.65
N GLY A 498 2.70 8.96 -2.45
CA GLY A 498 2.64 10.13 -1.57
C GLY A 498 3.30 9.89 -0.23
N TYR A 499 3.30 10.91 0.62
CA TYR A 499 3.88 10.87 1.96
C TYR A 499 3.09 9.98 2.94
N ASP A 500 1.77 10.17 2.99
CA ASP A 500 0.86 9.53 3.92
C ASP A 500 -0.43 9.15 3.20
N PHE A 501 -0.73 7.85 3.16
CA PHE A 501 -1.92 7.32 2.51
C PHE A 501 -3.20 7.64 3.29
N ASP A 502 -3.14 7.60 4.63
CA ASP A 502 -4.31 7.87 5.48
C ASP A 502 -4.76 9.33 5.39
N ALA A 503 -3.79 10.25 5.18
CA ALA A 503 -4.09 11.66 4.95
C ALA A 503 -4.56 11.93 3.52
N ASN A 504 -4.04 11.18 2.52
CA ASN A 504 -4.37 11.38 1.12
C ASN A 504 -4.14 10.11 0.28
N GLU A 505 -5.23 9.43 -0.09
CA GLU A 505 -5.22 8.22 -0.91
C GLU A 505 -4.86 8.47 -2.39
N PHE A 506 -4.67 9.74 -2.81
CA PHE A 506 -4.36 10.10 -4.18
C PHE A 506 -2.99 9.57 -4.61
N ASN A 507 -3.00 8.57 -5.50
CA ASN A 507 -1.80 7.92 -6.00
C ASN A 507 -1.16 8.73 -7.14
N ARG A 508 -0.15 9.52 -6.82
CA ARG A 508 0.49 10.42 -7.78
C ARG A 508 1.22 9.68 -8.91
N VAL A 509 1.55 8.40 -8.73
CA VAL A 509 2.19 7.60 -9.78
C VAL A 509 1.27 7.40 -10.99
N PHE A 510 -0.03 7.18 -10.76
CA PHE A 510 -1.03 6.89 -11.79
C PHE A 510 -2.04 8.02 -12.03
N GLN A 511 -2.22 8.91 -11.04
CA GLN A 511 -3.33 9.89 -11.06
C GLN A 511 -2.85 11.34 -11.23
N ALA A 512 -1.59 11.64 -10.90
CA ALA A 512 -1.07 13.00 -11.04
C ALA A 512 -0.43 13.22 -12.42
N CYS A 513 -1.08 14.02 -13.25
CA CYS A 513 -0.46 14.54 -14.46
C CYS A 513 0.48 15.70 -14.10
N ARG A 514 1.81 15.54 -14.27
CA ARG A 514 2.84 16.50 -13.86
C ARG A 514 3.80 16.83 -14.99
N GLN A 515 4.26 18.07 -15.05
CA GLN A 515 5.19 18.50 -16.08
C GLN A 515 6.57 17.87 -15.86
N PRO A 516 7.10 17.06 -16.80
CA PRO A 516 8.40 16.39 -16.66
C PRO A 516 9.58 17.36 -16.75
N GLY A 517 9.36 18.55 -17.27
CA GLY A 517 10.42 19.51 -17.50
C GLY A 517 11.53 18.90 -18.37
N SER A 518 12.78 19.19 -18.04
CA SER A 518 13.93 18.69 -18.79
C SER A 518 14.09 17.16 -18.84
N SER A 519 13.28 16.38 -18.10
CA SER A 519 13.25 14.92 -18.25
C SER A 519 12.61 14.47 -19.58
N PHE A 520 11.96 15.38 -20.29
CA PHE A 520 11.42 15.15 -21.64
C PHE A 520 12.48 15.28 -22.75
N LYS A 521 13.58 16.00 -22.51
CA LYS A 521 14.63 16.26 -23.55
C LYS A 521 15.23 15.00 -24.19
N PRO A 522 15.47 13.88 -23.49
CA PRO A 522 15.91 12.65 -24.13
C PRO A 522 14.99 12.18 -25.26
N ILE A 523 13.67 12.43 -25.15
CA ILE A 523 12.66 12.06 -26.17
C ILE A 523 12.83 12.96 -27.41
N VAL A 524 13.05 14.26 -27.22
CA VAL A 524 13.30 15.21 -28.31
C VAL A 524 14.57 14.82 -29.10
N TYR A 525 15.68 14.56 -28.39
CA TYR A 525 16.91 14.13 -29.01
C TYR A 525 16.85 12.74 -29.66
N ALA A 526 16.07 11.81 -29.04
CA ALA A 526 15.77 10.53 -29.66
C ALA A 526 15.05 10.71 -31.00
N GLY A 527 14.06 11.61 -31.07
CA GLY A 527 13.40 11.96 -32.33
C GLY A 527 14.34 12.50 -33.38
N ALA A 528 15.26 13.41 -33.02
CA ALA A 528 16.25 13.97 -33.94
C ALA A 528 17.23 12.90 -34.43
N ILE A 529 17.75 12.04 -33.55
CA ILE A 529 18.65 10.93 -33.91
C ILE A 529 17.93 9.91 -34.78
N GLU A 530 16.69 9.58 -34.48
CA GLU A 530 15.91 8.57 -35.20
C GLU A 530 15.46 9.03 -36.59
N LYS A 531 14.95 10.27 -36.71
CA LYS A 531 14.27 10.75 -37.91
C LYS A 531 15.18 11.57 -38.80
N MET A 532 16.12 12.35 -38.26
CA MET A 532 17.00 13.26 -39.00
C MET A 532 18.40 12.70 -39.20
N GLY A 533 18.73 11.55 -38.57
CA GLY A 533 20.08 10.97 -38.63
C GLY A 533 21.12 11.75 -37.83
N TRP A 534 20.71 12.58 -36.90
CA TRP A 534 21.64 13.31 -36.03
C TRP A 534 22.46 12.35 -35.16
N THR A 535 23.59 12.86 -34.66
CA THR A 535 24.56 12.09 -33.89
C THR A 535 24.82 12.78 -32.54
N GLU A 536 25.50 12.09 -31.63
CA GLU A 536 25.98 12.71 -30.37
C GLU A 536 26.92 13.90 -30.64
N GLY A 537 27.63 13.89 -31.78
CA GLY A 537 28.55 14.91 -32.21
C GLY A 537 27.95 16.02 -33.08
N THR A 538 26.64 16.01 -33.34
CA THR A 538 25.96 17.09 -34.07
C THR A 538 26.15 18.42 -33.34
N VAL A 539 26.61 19.44 -34.08
CA VAL A 539 26.81 20.78 -33.53
C VAL A 539 25.50 21.54 -33.50
N LEU A 540 25.15 22.06 -32.33
CA LEU A 540 23.99 22.89 -32.08
C LEU A 540 24.45 24.29 -31.72
N VAL A 541 23.62 25.29 -32.01
CA VAL A 541 23.95 26.70 -31.72
C VAL A 541 23.13 27.17 -30.50
N ASP A 542 23.81 27.37 -29.37
CA ASP A 542 23.24 27.98 -28.16
C ASP A 542 23.34 29.51 -28.24
N SER A 543 22.34 30.14 -28.84
CA SER A 543 22.20 31.60 -29.00
C SER A 543 20.75 32.02 -28.81
N PRO A 544 20.46 33.27 -28.41
CA PRO A 544 19.10 33.75 -28.18
C PRO A 544 18.16 33.41 -29.31
N ILE A 545 16.93 33.03 -28.96
CA ILE A 545 15.83 32.86 -29.90
C ILE A 545 14.59 33.57 -29.36
N VAL A 546 13.85 34.20 -30.26
CA VAL A 546 12.54 34.77 -29.97
C VAL A 546 11.54 34.13 -30.92
N TYR A 547 10.48 33.63 -30.38
CA TYR A 547 9.36 33.10 -31.12
C TYR A 547 8.13 34.00 -30.91
N ASP A 548 7.63 34.55 -32.00
CA ASP A 548 6.39 35.33 -32.01
C ASP A 548 5.24 34.36 -32.30
N ASP A 549 4.33 34.17 -31.34
CA ASP A 549 3.11 33.39 -31.52
C ASP A 549 2.09 34.27 -32.27
N PRO A 550 1.75 33.95 -33.56
CA PRO A 550 0.87 34.78 -34.35
C PRO A 550 -0.58 34.79 -33.83
N GLU A 551 -1.01 33.74 -33.12
CA GLU A 551 -2.38 33.58 -32.67
C GLU A 551 -2.64 34.32 -31.34
N ASN A 552 -1.66 34.36 -30.44
CA ASN A 552 -1.83 34.92 -29.09
C ASN A 552 -1.09 36.24 -28.85
N GLN A 553 -0.40 36.80 -29.85
CA GLN A 553 0.43 38.01 -29.74
C GLN A 553 1.50 37.98 -28.64
N ASN A 554 1.82 36.77 -28.15
CA ASN A 554 2.80 36.57 -27.12
C ASN A 554 4.19 36.28 -27.73
N ARG A 555 5.19 36.99 -27.22
CA ARG A 555 6.60 36.72 -27.53
C ARG A 555 7.20 35.75 -26.52
N TRP A 556 7.47 34.52 -26.96
CA TRP A 556 8.16 33.57 -26.13
C TRP A 556 9.68 33.67 -26.31
N LYS A 557 10.40 33.88 -25.21
CA LYS A 557 11.86 34.02 -25.16
C LYS A 557 12.40 32.97 -24.19
N PRO A 558 12.65 31.74 -24.61
CA PRO A 558 13.25 30.75 -23.76
C PRO A 558 14.68 31.16 -23.39
N ALA A 559 15.08 30.85 -22.14
CA ALA A 559 16.42 31.11 -21.64
C ALA A 559 17.03 29.83 -21.07
N ASN A 560 18.33 29.73 -21.04
CA ASN A 560 19.03 28.71 -20.25
C ASN A 560 18.90 29.00 -18.77
N TYR A 561 19.10 28.00 -17.93
CA TYR A 561 18.97 28.14 -16.47
C TYR A 561 19.97 29.14 -15.85
N ASP A 562 21.16 29.24 -16.46
CA ASP A 562 22.23 30.17 -16.08
C ASP A 562 22.15 31.53 -16.81
N GLU A 563 21.10 31.75 -17.60
CA GLU A 563 20.87 32.94 -18.45
C GLU A 563 21.98 33.23 -19.44
N GLY A 564 22.99 32.36 -19.55
CA GLY A 564 24.13 32.49 -20.46
C GLY A 564 23.93 31.74 -21.75
N PHE A 565 24.79 32.05 -22.75
CA PHE A 565 24.85 31.37 -24.05
C PHE A 565 26.29 30.93 -24.34
N LYS A 566 26.45 29.69 -24.85
CA LYS A 566 27.77 29.10 -25.10
C LYS A 566 28.21 29.12 -26.57
N GLY A 567 27.34 29.53 -27.51
CA GLY A 567 27.58 29.45 -28.93
C GLY A 567 27.46 27.99 -29.45
N GLU A 568 28.45 27.53 -30.21
CA GLU A 568 28.45 26.16 -30.75
C GLU A 568 28.73 25.15 -29.65
N VAL A 569 27.86 24.14 -29.53
CA VAL A 569 27.94 23.03 -28.57
C VAL A 569 27.54 21.72 -29.22
N LEU A 570 28.11 20.61 -28.76
CA LEU A 570 27.68 19.30 -29.23
C LEU A 570 26.33 18.90 -28.63
N LEU A 571 25.55 18.13 -29.38
CA LEU A 571 24.29 17.56 -28.89
C LEU A 571 24.49 16.84 -27.55
N LYS A 572 25.60 16.09 -27.39
CA LYS A 572 25.95 15.45 -26.10
C LYS A 572 26.12 16.48 -24.99
N GLU A 573 26.81 17.56 -25.20
CA GLU A 573 27.03 18.63 -24.24
C GLU A 573 25.71 19.32 -23.85
N ALA A 574 24.88 19.57 -24.86
CA ALA A 574 23.55 20.19 -24.66
C ALA A 574 22.64 19.36 -23.73
N LEU A 575 22.60 18.01 -23.90
CA LEU A 575 21.80 17.15 -23.03
C LEU A 575 22.46 16.99 -21.66
N VAL A 576 23.77 16.81 -21.59
CA VAL A 576 24.54 16.61 -20.33
C VAL A 576 24.32 17.80 -19.38
N ASN A 577 24.39 19.01 -19.91
CA ASN A 577 24.18 20.25 -19.16
C ASN A 577 22.72 20.71 -19.14
N SER A 578 21.82 19.94 -19.74
CA SER A 578 20.36 20.25 -19.76
C SER A 578 20.04 21.62 -20.36
N MET A 579 20.78 22.07 -21.40
CA MET A 579 20.59 23.37 -22.01
C MET A 579 19.20 23.49 -22.64
N ASN A 580 18.54 24.63 -22.48
CA ASN A 580 17.18 24.84 -22.99
C ASN A 580 17.16 25.22 -24.46
N ILE A 581 17.98 26.18 -24.82
CA ILE A 581 17.96 26.74 -26.21
C ILE A 581 18.31 25.67 -27.27
N PRO A 582 19.38 24.86 -27.11
CA PRO A 582 19.63 23.77 -28.05
C PRO A 582 18.48 22.78 -28.17
N ALA A 583 17.78 22.46 -27.05
CA ALA A 583 16.64 21.55 -27.09
C ALA A 583 15.45 22.14 -27.85
N VAL A 584 15.14 23.44 -27.65
CA VAL A 584 14.09 24.14 -28.39
C VAL A 584 14.42 24.21 -29.92
N LYS A 585 15.65 24.57 -30.26
CA LYS A 585 16.07 24.58 -31.67
C LYS A 585 16.01 23.19 -32.32
N THR A 586 16.45 22.15 -31.58
CA THR A 586 16.30 20.75 -32.04
C THR A 586 14.84 20.39 -32.30
N PHE A 587 13.92 20.81 -31.42
CA PHE A 587 12.50 20.53 -31.58
C PHE A 587 11.93 21.27 -32.82
N ILE A 588 12.32 22.52 -33.04
CA ILE A 588 11.94 23.31 -34.23
C ILE A 588 12.45 22.62 -35.50
N ASP A 589 13.73 22.26 -35.57
CA ASP A 589 14.33 21.59 -36.72
C ASP A 589 13.65 20.26 -37.00
N LEU A 590 13.36 19.48 -35.96
CA LEU A 590 12.61 18.22 -36.08
C LEU A 590 11.18 18.46 -36.60
N ALA A 591 10.49 19.47 -36.08
CA ALA A 591 9.15 19.82 -36.54
C ALA A 591 9.15 20.25 -38.02
N ARG A 592 10.13 21.08 -38.45
CA ARG A 592 10.29 21.48 -39.84
C ARG A 592 10.59 20.30 -40.76
N TYR A 593 11.44 19.39 -40.31
CA TYR A 593 11.77 18.17 -41.03
C TYR A 593 10.59 17.26 -41.26
N LEU A 594 9.88 16.89 -40.14
CA LEU A 594 8.74 15.98 -40.20
C LEU A 594 7.50 16.56 -40.86
N GLY A 595 7.31 17.85 -40.74
CA GLY A 595 6.21 18.58 -41.36
C GLY A 595 6.44 19.07 -42.79
N ASN A 596 7.57 18.74 -43.39
CA ASN A 596 7.99 19.29 -44.71
C ASN A 596 7.83 20.82 -44.75
N LYS A 597 8.42 21.50 -43.77
CA LYS A 597 8.35 22.95 -43.51
C LYS A 597 7.00 23.46 -42.93
N ASN A 598 6.01 22.62 -42.77
CA ASN A 598 4.80 22.97 -42.03
C ASN A 598 4.98 22.59 -40.54
N GLU A 599 5.23 23.59 -39.70
CA GLU A 599 5.55 23.39 -38.28
C GLU A 599 4.41 22.76 -37.50
N VAL A 600 3.15 23.07 -37.76
CA VAL A 600 1.98 22.49 -37.10
C VAL A 600 1.89 20.99 -37.34
N ILE A 601 2.06 20.57 -38.59
CA ILE A 601 2.10 19.15 -38.95
C ILE A 601 3.32 18.46 -38.28
N GLY A 602 4.45 19.14 -38.24
CA GLY A 602 5.68 18.63 -37.64
C GLY A 602 5.58 18.46 -36.12
N ILE A 603 5.02 19.43 -35.41
CA ILE A 603 4.75 19.33 -33.94
C ILE A 603 3.81 18.15 -33.66
N LYS A 604 2.74 18.03 -34.46
CA LYS A 604 1.85 16.86 -34.34
C LYS A 604 2.62 15.54 -34.52
N ALA A 605 3.48 15.45 -35.53
CA ALA A 605 4.27 14.25 -35.77
C ALA A 605 5.25 13.93 -34.61
N ILE A 606 5.81 14.95 -33.93
CA ILE A 606 6.64 14.76 -32.73
C ILE A 606 5.77 14.26 -31.57
N ASN A 607 4.57 14.81 -31.41
CA ASN A 607 3.63 14.36 -30.38
C ASN A 607 3.21 12.89 -30.63
N ASP A 608 2.89 12.54 -31.88
CA ASP A 608 2.58 11.17 -32.29
C ASP A 608 3.78 10.20 -32.01
N PHE A 609 5.01 10.66 -32.26
CA PHE A 609 6.21 9.90 -31.89
C PHE A 609 6.33 9.68 -30.37
N ALA A 610 6.09 10.69 -29.57
CA ALA A 610 6.12 10.58 -28.11
C ALA A 610 5.00 9.66 -27.57
N HIS A 611 3.79 9.74 -28.15
CA HIS A 611 2.70 8.80 -27.85
C HIS A 611 3.07 7.36 -28.25
N GLY A 612 3.75 7.17 -29.38
CA GLY A 612 4.30 5.86 -29.77
C GLY A 612 5.22 5.27 -28.72
N LEU A 613 6.02 6.09 -28.05
CA LEU A 613 6.91 5.66 -26.97
C LEU A 613 6.14 5.26 -25.69
N GLY A 614 4.91 5.80 -25.46
CA GLY A 614 4.07 5.35 -24.34
C GLY A 614 3.41 6.45 -23.51
N PHE A 615 3.47 7.71 -23.89
CA PHE A 615 2.67 8.75 -23.23
C PHE A 615 1.22 8.70 -23.69
N SER A 616 0.27 8.84 -22.76
CA SER A 616 -1.17 8.82 -23.07
C SER A 616 -1.81 10.21 -23.01
N THR A 617 -1.18 11.14 -22.32
CA THR A 617 -1.70 12.49 -22.11
C THR A 617 -1.55 13.35 -23.37
N PRO A 618 -2.48 14.29 -23.63
CA PRO A 618 -2.31 15.26 -24.70
C PRO A 618 -1.04 16.10 -24.49
N LEU A 619 -0.21 16.18 -25.51
CA LEU A 619 1.00 17.01 -25.48
C LEU A 619 0.72 18.38 -26.09
N ASN A 620 1.34 19.43 -25.55
CA ASN A 620 1.15 20.79 -26.01
C ASN A 620 1.51 20.92 -27.51
N PRO A 621 0.67 21.53 -28.34
CA PRO A 621 0.93 21.67 -29.77
C PRO A 621 1.82 22.88 -30.11
N ASP A 622 2.80 23.18 -29.25
CA ASP A 622 3.70 24.32 -29.37
C ASP A 622 5.15 23.96 -28.99
N TYR A 623 6.07 24.88 -29.18
CA TYR A 623 7.51 24.67 -28.96
C TYR A 623 7.90 24.53 -27.47
N SER A 624 7.02 24.90 -26.53
CA SER A 624 7.28 24.71 -25.11
C SER A 624 7.36 23.22 -24.73
N ALA A 625 6.72 22.35 -25.55
CA ALA A 625 6.82 20.90 -25.41
C ALA A 625 8.29 20.39 -25.42
N ALA A 626 9.20 21.09 -26.11
CA ALA A 626 10.63 20.80 -26.09
C ALA A 626 11.24 20.80 -24.68
N LEU A 627 10.67 21.61 -23.79
CA LEU A 627 11.11 21.77 -22.40
C LEU A 627 10.25 20.97 -21.41
N GLY A 628 9.32 20.13 -21.91
CA GLY A 628 8.45 19.31 -21.08
C GLY A 628 7.38 20.11 -20.37
N SER A 629 6.77 21.08 -21.04
CA SER A 629 5.60 21.85 -20.52
C SER A 629 4.32 21.03 -20.48
N SER A 630 4.22 19.97 -21.28
CA SER A 630 3.08 19.03 -21.26
C SER A 630 3.15 18.14 -20.03
N CYS A 631 2.01 17.85 -19.39
CA CYS A 631 2.04 16.95 -18.25
C CYS A 631 2.05 15.47 -18.67
N VAL A 632 2.69 14.62 -17.86
CA VAL A 632 2.74 13.16 -18.03
C VAL A 632 2.55 12.48 -16.68
N TYR A 633 2.13 11.22 -16.69
CA TYR A 633 2.09 10.42 -15.46
C TYR A 633 3.49 9.87 -15.12
N PRO A 634 3.88 9.84 -13.83
CA PRO A 634 5.18 9.28 -13.42
C PRO A 634 5.43 7.86 -13.90
N ILE A 635 4.41 7.01 -13.92
CA ILE A 635 4.51 5.64 -14.45
C ILE A 635 4.88 5.64 -15.95
N GLU A 636 4.29 6.52 -16.75
CA GLU A 636 4.55 6.59 -18.18
C GLU A 636 5.98 7.04 -18.49
N LEU A 637 6.46 8.06 -17.76
CA LEU A 637 7.85 8.50 -17.91
C LEU A 637 8.83 7.37 -17.57
N ALA A 638 8.56 6.60 -16.49
CA ALA A 638 9.38 5.44 -16.16
C ALA A 638 9.32 4.34 -17.23
N GLN A 639 8.14 4.09 -17.82
CA GLN A 639 7.96 3.12 -18.90
C GLN A 639 8.69 3.53 -20.19
N VAL A 640 8.68 4.81 -20.55
CA VAL A 640 9.44 5.33 -21.71
C VAL A 640 10.94 5.13 -21.48
N TYR A 641 11.45 5.40 -20.28
CA TYR A 641 12.86 5.14 -19.96
C TYR A 641 13.16 3.62 -19.91
N ALA A 642 12.21 2.78 -19.50
CA ALA A 642 12.35 1.33 -19.59
C ALA A 642 12.38 0.85 -21.06
N THR A 643 11.63 1.50 -21.97
CA THR A 643 11.69 1.25 -23.40
C THR A 643 13.07 1.59 -23.97
N ILE A 644 13.66 2.73 -23.58
CA ILE A 644 15.03 3.09 -23.96
C ILE A 644 16.03 2.06 -23.40
N ASN A 645 15.90 1.65 -22.13
CA ASN A 645 16.74 0.64 -21.48
C ASN A 645 16.70 -0.71 -22.24
N ARG A 646 15.53 -1.09 -22.77
CA ARG A 646 15.32 -2.30 -23.58
C ARG A 646 15.68 -2.12 -25.08
N LEU A 647 16.54 -1.18 -25.41
CA LEU A 647 16.96 -0.88 -26.78
C LEU A 647 15.76 -0.54 -27.71
N GLY A 648 14.82 0.22 -27.20
CA GLY A 648 13.68 0.73 -27.96
C GLY A 648 12.49 -0.21 -28.07
N VAL A 649 12.48 -1.34 -27.35
CA VAL A 649 11.37 -2.27 -27.32
C VAL A 649 10.37 -1.86 -26.24
N LYS A 650 9.19 -1.41 -26.65
CA LYS A 650 8.07 -1.14 -25.78
C LYS A 650 7.38 -2.43 -25.37
N LYS A 651 7.20 -2.63 -24.09
CA LYS A 651 6.49 -3.77 -23.49
C LYS A 651 5.63 -3.29 -22.33
N PRO A 652 4.54 -4.00 -22.02
CA PRO A 652 3.72 -3.67 -20.86
C PRO A 652 4.50 -3.78 -19.54
N THR A 653 4.04 -3.10 -18.51
CA THR A 653 4.52 -3.25 -17.14
C THR A 653 3.42 -3.84 -16.29
N TYR A 654 3.71 -4.93 -15.61
CA TYR A 654 2.77 -5.66 -14.77
C TYR A 654 3.02 -5.31 -13.30
N PHE A 655 1.95 -5.06 -12.55
CA PHE A 655 1.98 -4.94 -11.10
C PHE A 655 1.24 -6.08 -10.39
N ILE A 656 0.48 -6.90 -11.13
CA ILE A 656 -0.03 -8.20 -10.70
C ILE A 656 0.75 -9.27 -11.45
N ARG A 657 1.40 -10.19 -10.70
CA ARG A 657 2.12 -11.32 -11.27
C ARG A 657 1.18 -12.44 -11.66
N LYS A 658 0.31 -12.86 -10.71
CA LYS A 658 -0.72 -13.86 -10.97
C LYS A 658 -1.89 -13.72 -10.01
N ILE A 659 -3.04 -14.24 -10.41
CA ILE A 659 -4.23 -14.37 -9.57
C ILE A 659 -4.66 -15.83 -9.58
N GLU A 660 -4.90 -16.39 -8.40
CA GLU A 660 -5.47 -17.71 -8.19
C GLU A 660 -6.83 -17.58 -7.51
N ASP A 661 -7.77 -18.48 -7.82
CA ASP A 661 -9.04 -18.58 -7.13
C ASP A 661 -8.86 -19.33 -5.78
N ARG A 662 -9.94 -19.43 -5.00
CA ARG A 662 -9.97 -20.14 -3.70
C ARG A 662 -9.57 -21.61 -3.75
N PHE A 663 -9.47 -22.20 -4.93
CA PHE A 663 -9.09 -23.60 -5.16
C PHE A 663 -7.67 -23.74 -5.70
N GLY A 664 -6.93 -22.63 -5.78
CA GLY A 664 -5.60 -22.59 -6.39
C GLY A 664 -5.58 -22.71 -7.91
N ARG A 665 -6.73 -22.49 -8.57
CA ARG A 665 -6.79 -22.50 -10.04
C ARG A 665 -6.37 -21.13 -10.56
N MET A 666 -5.52 -21.15 -11.57
CA MET A 666 -5.01 -19.95 -12.22
C MET A 666 -6.14 -19.16 -12.91
N VAL A 667 -6.32 -17.91 -12.55
CA VAL A 667 -7.23 -16.94 -13.17
C VAL A 667 -6.48 -16.06 -14.15
N GLU A 668 -5.30 -15.58 -13.76
CA GLU A 668 -4.43 -14.71 -14.56
C GLU A 668 -2.97 -15.01 -14.22
N ASP A 669 -2.07 -14.98 -15.21
CA ASP A 669 -0.65 -15.25 -14.98
C ASP A 669 0.25 -14.43 -15.92
N HIS A 670 1.13 -13.61 -15.31
CA HIS A 670 2.17 -12.81 -15.93
C HIS A 670 3.56 -13.15 -15.37
N THR A 671 3.75 -14.36 -14.87
CA THR A 671 5.03 -14.83 -14.32
C THR A 671 6.13 -14.75 -15.38
N ALA A 672 7.27 -14.13 -15.05
CA ALA A 672 8.42 -14.11 -15.94
C ALA A 672 9.21 -15.44 -15.90
N TYR A 673 9.85 -15.79 -17.01
CA TYR A 673 10.63 -17.04 -17.11
C TYR A 673 11.76 -17.13 -16.08
N ASP A 674 12.40 -16.01 -15.80
CA ASP A 674 13.53 -15.88 -14.88
C ASP A 674 13.10 -15.39 -13.47
N ASP A 675 11.80 -15.47 -13.13
CA ASP A 675 11.30 -15.06 -11.83
C ASP A 675 11.84 -16.00 -10.72
N PRO A 676 12.68 -15.51 -9.79
CA PRO A 676 13.30 -16.35 -8.77
C PRO A 676 12.31 -16.81 -7.67
N TRP A 677 11.17 -16.14 -7.55
CA TRP A 677 10.15 -16.46 -6.54
C TRP A 677 9.04 -17.37 -7.08
N ALA A 678 9.01 -17.59 -8.41
CA ALA A 678 8.03 -18.46 -9.01
C ALA A 678 8.51 -19.94 -9.00
N SER A 679 7.56 -20.87 -8.92
CA SER A 679 7.84 -22.29 -9.08
C SER A 679 8.42 -22.58 -10.48
N LEU A 680 9.16 -23.66 -10.59
CA LEU A 680 9.64 -24.09 -11.92
C LEU A 680 8.46 -24.34 -12.89
N GLN A 681 7.35 -24.87 -12.36
CA GLN A 681 6.15 -25.13 -13.16
C GLN A 681 5.56 -23.83 -13.71
N ASP A 682 5.38 -22.81 -12.86
CA ASP A 682 4.85 -21.49 -13.29
C ASP A 682 5.76 -20.84 -14.34
N ARG A 683 7.09 -20.88 -14.12
CA ARG A 683 8.07 -20.36 -15.08
C ARG A 683 8.03 -21.07 -16.44
N MET A 684 7.86 -22.39 -16.43
CA MET A 684 7.79 -23.17 -17.67
C MET A 684 6.43 -23.01 -18.37
N ALA A 685 5.34 -22.81 -17.64
CA ALA A 685 4.02 -22.60 -18.22
C ALA A 685 3.88 -21.20 -18.83
N SER A 686 3.84 -20.18 -17.98
CA SER A 686 3.59 -18.79 -18.41
C SER A 686 4.85 -18.04 -18.79
N GLY A 687 5.93 -18.19 -18.00
CA GLY A 687 7.17 -17.48 -18.24
C GLY A 687 7.82 -17.84 -19.56
N TYR A 688 7.77 -19.11 -19.97
CA TYR A 688 8.29 -19.54 -21.27
C TYR A 688 7.50 -18.90 -22.43
N ALA A 689 6.17 -18.86 -22.34
CA ALA A 689 5.33 -18.20 -23.36
C ALA A 689 5.68 -16.70 -23.48
N ARG A 690 5.91 -16.02 -22.36
CA ARG A 690 6.27 -14.59 -22.34
C ARG A 690 7.64 -14.25 -22.96
N LEU A 691 8.56 -15.20 -23.04
CA LEU A 691 9.82 -14.98 -23.79
C LEU A 691 9.57 -14.67 -25.27
N PHE A 692 8.49 -15.21 -25.82
CA PHE A 692 8.10 -15.05 -27.22
C PHE A 692 7.01 -13.99 -27.42
N GLU A 693 6.54 -13.30 -26.35
CA GLU A 693 5.65 -12.16 -26.51
C GLU A 693 6.37 -11.05 -27.27
N PRO A 694 5.88 -10.67 -28.46
CA PRO A 694 6.49 -9.61 -29.24
C PRO A 694 6.35 -8.29 -28.49
N GLY A 695 7.46 -7.60 -28.27
CA GLY A 695 7.44 -6.18 -27.94
C GLY A 695 7.30 -5.37 -29.22
N GLU A 696 6.80 -4.16 -29.09
CA GLU A 696 6.75 -3.20 -30.19
C GLU A 696 8.10 -2.46 -30.28
N GLN A 697 8.82 -2.58 -31.42
CA GLN A 697 10.02 -1.79 -31.65
C GLN A 697 9.62 -0.37 -32.05
N VAL A 698 9.58 0.55 -31.07
CA VAL A 698 9.15 1.94 -31.26
C VAL A 698 10.31 2.91 -31.49
N LEU A 699 11.53 2.48 -31.22
CA LEU A 699 12.77 3.23 -31.43
C LEU A 699 13.86 2.24 -31.90
N SER A 700 14.66 2.62 -32.88
CA SER A 700 15.74 1.71 -33.32
C SER A 700 16.71 1.40 -32.19
N PRO A 701 17.25 0.16 -32.11
CA PRO A 701 18.17 -0.23 -31.05
C PRO A 701 19.43 0.67 -30.98
N GLU A 702 19.89 1.14 -32.11
CA GLU A 702 21.02 2.06 -32.23
C GLU A 702 20.69 3.41 -31.59
N THR A 703 19.53 4.00 -31.94
CA THR A 703 19.08 5.26 -31.35
C THR A 703 18.89 5.12 -29.85
N ALA A 704 18.22 4.05 -29.37
CA ALA A 704 18.02 3.81 -27.95
C ALA A 704 19.36 3.69 -27.19
N TYR A 705 20.36 3.04 -27.79
CA TYR A 705 21.70 2.97 -27.19
C TYR A 705 22.38 4.36 -27.14
N LEU A 706 22.36 5.14 -28.24
CA LEU A 706 22.94 6.49 -28.28
C LEU A 706 22.27 7.39 -27.23
N VAL A 707 20.94 7.35 -27.11
CA VAL A 707 20.22 8.09 -26.05
C VAL A 707 20.64 7.62 -24.65
N THR A 708 20.87 6.32 -24.45
CA THR A 708 21.40 5.78 -23.20
C THR A 708 22.79 6.34 -22.89
N ASP A 709 23.69 6.42 -23.91
CA ASP A 709 25.05 6.98 -23.73
C ASP A 709 25.01 8.48 -23.44
N LEU A 710 24.12 9.21 -24.09
CA LEU A 710 23.86 10.63 -23.74
C LEU A 710 23.45 10.80 -22.29
N MET A 711 22.50 9.96 -21.80
CA MET A 711 22.02 9.99 -20.40
C MET A 711 23.09 9.49 -19.41
N ARG A 712 24.00 8.59 -19.81
CA ARG A 712 25.21 8.28 -19.01
C ARG A 712 26.05 9.52 -18.78
N GLY A 713 26.24 10.31 -19.82
CA GLY A 713 26.95 11.60 -19.72
C GLY A 713 26.38 12.54 -18.67
N VAL A 714 25.04 12.59 -18.54
CA VAL A 714 24.35 13.38 -17.50
C VAL A 714 24.75 12.93 -16.09
N VAL A 715 24.88 11.62 -15.86
CA VAL A 715 25.31 11.06 -14.58
C VAL A 715 26.82 11.20 -14.40
N GLN A 716 27.63 11.06 -15.44
CA GLN A 716 29.09 11.10 -15.35
C GLN A 716 29.67 12.50 -15.08
N GLY A 717 29.02 13.57 -15.51
CA GLY A 717 29.55 14.92 -15.34
C GLY A 717 28.56 16.05 -15.54
N GLY A 718 27.29 15.73 -15.71
CA GLY A 718 26.21 16.71 -15.94
C GLY A 718 25.37 16.98 -14.69
N THR A 719 24.12 17.39 -14.93
CA THR A 719 23.16 17.76 -13.87
C THR A 719 22.79 16.64 -12.91
N GLY A 720 23.06 15.38 -13.30
CA GLY A 720 22.82 14.18 -12.49
C GLY A 720 24.07 13.63 -11.81
N ALA A 721 25.19 14.35 -11.74
CA ALA A 721 26.48 13.84 -11.28
C ALA A 721 26.47 13.27 -9.85
N ALA A 722 25.58 13.75 -8.97
CA ALA A 722 25.42 13.19 -7.63
C ALA A 722 24.99 11.71 -7.63
N ALA A 723 24.39 11.21 -8.71
CA ALA A 723 24.01 9.80 -8.86
C ALA A 723 25.23 8.87 -8.97
N GLN A 724 26.45 9.35 -9.29
CA GLN A 724 27.68 8.57 -9.25
C GLN A 724 27.93 7.94 -7.86
N ARG A 725 27.40 8.54 -6.79
CA ARG A 725 27.48 8.00 -5.42
C ARG A 725 26.84 6.61 -5.29
N LEU A 726 26.02 6.19 -6.24
CA LEU A 726 25.52 4.82 -6.33
C LEU A 726 26.65 3.80 -6.47
N GLY A 727 27.80 4.21 -7.04
CA GLY A 727 28.94 3.32 -7.31
C GLY A 727 28.66 2.25 -8.36
N LYS A 728 27.62 2.45 -9.19
CA LYS A 728 27.19 1.52 -10.25
C LYS A 728 26.89 2.30 -11.52
N PRO A 729 27.06 1.68 -12.73
CA PRO A 729 26.68 2.32 -13.99
C PRO A 729 25.20 2.74 -13.98
N ALA A 730 24.97 4.01 -14.29
CA ALA A 730 23.63 4.56 -14.39
C ALA A 730 23.52 5.56 -15.54
N ALA A 731 22.32 5.66 -16.11
CA ALA A 731 21.95 6.62 -17.14
C ALA A 731 20.64 7.30 -16.73
N GLY A 732 20.51 8.61 -16.91
CA GLY A 732 19.29 9.29 -16.49
C GLY A 732 19.28 10.78 -16.79
N LYS A 733 18.19 11.43 -16.36
CA LYS A 733 17.97 12.85 -16.60
C LYS A 733 17.26 13.52 -15.44
N THR A 734 17.73 14.69 -15.05
CA THR A 734 17.04 15.61 -14.14
C THR A 734 15.94 16.36 -14.89
N GLY A 735 14.80 16.54 -14.25
CA GLY A 735 13.73 17.44 -14.68
C GLY A 735 13.51 18.52 -13.63
N THR A 736 13.28 19.72 -14.10
CA THR A 736 12.87 20.88 -13.28
C THR A 736 11.98 21.73 -14.17
N THR A 737 10.80 22.05 -13.68
CA THR A 737 9.90 22.99 -14.36
C THR A 737 10.34 24.43 -14.09
N ASN A 738 9.85 25.36 -14.90
CA ASN A 738 10.00 26.78 -14.62
C ASN A 738 9.53 27.06 -13.19
N ASP A 739 10.23 27.95 -12.49
CA ASP A 739 9.96 28.32 -11.11
C ASP A 739 10.03 27.16 -10.08
N SER A 740 10.55 25.97 -10.48
CA SER A 740 10.73 24.80 -9.58
C SER A 740 9.44 24.32 -8.91
N PHE A 741 8.31 24.24 -9.64
CA PHE A 741 7.09 23.62 -9.14
C PHE A 741 7.18 22.09 -9.08
N ASP A 742 7.82 21.48 -10.09
CA ASP A 742 8.05 20.04 -10.18
C ASP A 742 9.55 19.76 -10.32
N ALA A 743 10.02 18.86 -9.50
CA ALA A 743 11.40 18.36 -9.52
C ALA A 743 11.41 16.86 -9.82
N TRP A 744 12.20 16.44 -10.82
CA TRP A 744 12.27 15.05 -11.27
C TRP A 744 13.69 14.53 -11.34
N PHE A 745 13.84 13.24 -11.09
CA PHE A 745 15.00 12.48 -11.52
C PHE A 745 14.56 11.10 -11.98
N THR A 746 14.67 10.86 -13.30
CA THR A 746 14.36 9.55 -13.89
C THR A 746 15.66 8.97 -14.42
N ALA A 747 16.06 7.81 -13.89
CA ALA A 747 17.31 7.19 -14.22
C ALA A 747 17.23 5.66 -14.06
N PHE A 748 18.17 4.96 -14.68
CA PHE A 748 18.19 3.51 -14.67
C PHE A 748 19.61 2.95 -14.63
N THR A 749 19.72 1.73 -14.08
CA THR A 749 20.79 0.77 -14.32
C THR A 749 20.30 -0.25 -15.36
N ARG A 750 21.07 -1.28 -15.68
CA ARG A 750 20.58 -2.33 -16.58
C ARG A 750 19.32 -3.03 -16.04
N ASP A 751 19.25 -3.26 -14.72
CA ASP A 751 18.23 -4.10 -14.10
C ASP A 751 17.07 -3.35 -13.45
N LEU A 752 17.17 -2.02 -13.33
CA LEU A 752 16.15 -1.25 -12.63
C LEU A 752 16.02 0.17 -13.21
N VAL A 753 14.79 0.54 -13.56
CA VAL A 753 14.40 1.87 -14.02
C VAL A 753 13.56 2.53 -12.95
N THR A 754 13.98 3.71 -12.49
CA THR A 754 13.30 4.39 -11.40
C THR A 754 13.07 5.85 -11.72
N SER A 755 11.84 6.32 -11.53
CA SER A 755 11.47 7.74 -11.62
C SER A 755 11.06 8.25 -10.23
N ALA A 756 11.64 9.36 -9.80
CA ALA A 756 11.31 10.08 -8.59
C ALA A 756 10.82 11.49 -8.94
N TRP A 757 9.73 11.90 -8.31
CA TRP A 757 9.12 13.23 -8.43
C TRP A 757 8.93 13.86 -7.06
N VAL A 758 9.08 15.19 -6.98
CA VAL A 758 8.77 16.03 -5.80
C VAL A 758 8.05 17.28 -6.26
N GLY A 759 6.98 17.67 -5.56
CA GLY A 759 6.18 18.86 -5.87
C GLY A 759 5.05 19.08 -4.87
N TYR A 760 4.20 20.07 -5.11
CA TYR A 760 2.95 20.32 -4.36
C TYR A 760 1.73 19.90 -5.19
N ASP A 761 0.69 19.41 -4.54
CA ASP A 761 -0.52 18.97 -5.24
C ASP A 761 -1.24 20.12 -5.95
N LEU A 762 -1.42 21.23 -5.29
CA LEU A 762 -2.18 22.37 -5.78
C LEU A 762 -1.32 23.52 -6.32
N ASN A 763 -0.01 23.34 -6.42
CA ASN A 763 0.94 24.36 -6.87
C ASN A 763 0.73 25.76 -6.24
N PRO A 764 0.51 25.88 -4.91
CA PRO A 764 0.27 27.18 -4.31
C PRO A 764 1.52 28.07 -4.37
N HIS A 765 2.68 27.46 -4.49
CA HIS A 765 3.99 28.10 -4.54
C HIS A 765 5.06 27.10 -5.04
N PRO A 766 6.19 27.58 -5.54
CA PRO A 766 7.31 26.74 -5.95
C PRO A 766 7.92 25.98 -4.76
N LEU A 767 8.66 24.90 -5.06
CA LEU A 767 9.45 24.17 -4.06
C LEU A 767 10.52 25.04 -3.37
N GLY A 768 10.92 26.12 -4.01
CA GLY A 768 11.91 27.04 -3.53
C GLY A 768 13.09 27.21 -4.49
N ARG A 769 13.79 28.34 -4.35
CA ARG A 769 14.94 28.68 -5.20
C ARG A 769 16.00 27.58 -5.07
N TYR A 770 16.43 27.06 -6.23
CA TYR A 770 17.40 25.96 -6.37
C TYR A 770 16.91 24.55 -5.95
N GLU A 771 15.65 24.33 -5.61
CA GLU A 771 15.10 22.99 -5.41
C GLU A 771 14.85 22.32 -6.77
N THR A 772 15.95 22.04 -7.48
CA THR A 772 15.95 21.38 -8.79
C THR A 772 15.76 19.87 -8.65
N GLY A 773 15.52 19.19 -9.76
CA GLY A 773 15.51 17.72 -9.82
C GLY A 773 16.76 17.06 -9.23
N GLY A 774 17.94 17.68 -9.44
CA GLY A 774 19.21 17.21 -8.86
C GLY A 774 19.30 17.39 -7.33
N ARG A 775 18.56 18.33 -6.75
CA ARG A 775 18.60 18.64 -5.30
C ARG A 775 17.41 18.04 -4.53
N ALA A 776 16.23 17.96 -5.13
CA ALA A 776 15.02 17.47 -4.45
C ALA A 776 14.74 15.98 -4.78
N ALA A 777 14.69 15.59 -6.06
CA ALA A 777 14.30 14.24 -6.48
C ALA A 777 15.46 13.23 -6.55
N LEU A 778 16.64 13.64 -7.05
CA LEU A 778 17.79 12.74 -7.17
C LEU A 778 18.22 12.12 -5.83
N PRO A 779 18.23 12.82 -4.67
CA PRO A 779 18.57 12.19 -3.40
C PRO A 779 17.60 11.06 -3.00
N ILE A 780 16.30 11.21 -3.29
CA ILE A 780 15.28 10.15 -3.08
C ILE A 780 15.60 8.94 -3.95
N TRP A 781 15.80 9.18 -5.24
CA TRP A 781 16.19 8.13 -6.18
C TRP A 781 17.48 7.40 -5.73
N LEU A 782 18.49 8.15 -5.32
CA LEU A 782 19.78 7.59 -4.89
C LEU A 782 19.64 6.75 -3.62
N ALA A 783 18.94 7.23 -2.60
CA ALA A 783 18.70 6.51 -1.36
C ALA A 783 17.98 5.18 -1.63
N TYR A 784 16.96 5.22 -2.47
CA TYR A 784 16.24 4.01 -2.91
C TYR A 784 17.16 3.05 -3.66
N MET A 785 17.87 3.52 -4.72
CA MET A 785 18.67 2.66 -5.57
C MET A 785 19.86 2.01 -4.83
N MET A 786 20.45 2.71 -3.86
CA MET A 786 21.52 2.15 -3.03
C MET A 786 21.02 0.92 -2.25
N LYS A 787 19.79 0.95 -1.73
CA LYS A 787 19.18 -0.18 -1.03
C LYS A 787 18.67 -1.25 -2.00
N ALA A 788 17.94 -0.85 -3.03
CA ALA A 788 17.36 -1.78 -3.99
C ALA A 788 18.40 -2.63 -4.74
N LEU A 789 19.62 -2.12 -4.88
CA LEU A 789 20.73 -2.78 -5.56
C LEU A 789 21.88 -3.19 -4.62
N GLU A 790 21.61 -3.22 -3.30
CA GLU A 790 22.62 -3.66 -2.32
C GLU A 790 23.07 -5.10 -2.61
N GLY A 791 24.38 -5.34 -2.62
CA GLY A 791 24.96 -6.65 -2.94
C GLY A 791 24.84 -7.13 -4.40
N ARG A 792 24.21 -6.35 -5.29
CA ARG A 792 24.00 -6.72 -6.71
C ARG A 792 25.00 -5.97 -7.59
N ALA A 793 25.84 -6.69 -8.33
CA ALA A 793 26.65 -6.10 -9.39
C ALA A 793 25.74 -5.61 -10.54
N GLN A 794 26.11 -4.51 -11.17
CA GLN A 794 25.43 -3.99 -12.36
C GLN A 794 26.41 -3.98 -13.53
N PRO A 795 26.04 -4.57 -14.67
CA PRO A 795 26.89 -4.54 -15.85
C PRO A 795 26.95 -3.14 -16.48
N GLU A 796 28.04 -2.87 -17.16
CA GLU A 796 28.19 -1.65 -17.96
C GLU A 796 27.19 -1.59 -19.13
N PHE A 797 26.86 -0.38 -19.55
CA PHE A 797 26.06 -0.15 -20.75
C PHE A 797 26.93 -0.32 -21.99
N ALA A 798 27.12 -1.57 -22.43
CA ALA A 798 27.79 -1.85 -23.70
C ALA A 798 26.76 -2.12 -24.81
N PRO A 799 26.97 -1.63 -26.03
CA PRO A 799 26.10 -1.99 -27.14
C PRO A 799 26.23 -3.48 -27.44
N PRO A 800 25.14 -4.18 -27.77
CA PRO A 800 25.24 -5.54 -28.31
C PRO A 800 26.19 -5.57 -29.50
N PRO A 801 27.06 -6.60 -29.63
CA PRO A 801 28.01 -6.70 -30.75
C PRO A 801 27.33 -6.73 -32.13
N SER A 802 26.06 -7.09 -32.19
CA SER A 802 25.25 -7.12 -33.41
C SER A 802 24.82 -5.74 -33.91
N LEU A 803 24.90 -4.70 -33.08
CA LEU A 803 24.49 -3.36 -33.48
C LEU A 803 25.57 -2.71 -34.36
N PRO A 804 25.22 -2.07 -35.47
CA PRO A 804 26.13 -1.38 -36.35
C PRO A 804 26.55 -0.02 -35.78
N LEU A 805 27.18 -0.04 -34.61
CA LEU A 805 27.70 1.13 -33.92
C LEU A 805 29.23 1.12 -33.92
N ILE A 806 29.81 2.28 -34.13
CA ILE A 806 31.25 2.46 -34.13
C ILE A 806 31.65 3.65 -33.25
N GLN A 807 32.83 3.56 -32.66
CA GLN A 807 33.40 4.67 -31.89
C GLN A 807 34.34 5.49 -32.80
N ARG A 808 34.23 6.82 -32.68
CA ARG A 808 35.15 7.75 -33.30
C ARG A 808 35.56 8.83 -32.32
N ARG A 809 36.81 9.28 -32.45
CA ARG A 809 37.29 10.42 -31.68
C ARG A 809 36.98 11.69 -32.47
N ILE A 810 36.36 12.67 -31.82
CA ILE A 810 35.98 13.95 -32.43
C ILE A 810 36.54 15.13 -31.63
N ASP A 811 36.66 16.25 -32.26
CA ASP A 811 36.93 17.55 -31.62
C ASP A 811 35.63 18.07 -30.96
N LYS A 812 35.74 18.54 -29.71
CA LYS A 812 34.59 18.96 -28.91
C LYS A 812 33.90 20.25 -29.39
N LYS A 813 34.60 21.08 -30.18
CA LYS A 813 34.06 22.33 -30.72
C LYS A 813 33.41 22.12 -32.08
N THR A 814 34.09 21.41 -32.95
CA THR A 814 33.67 21.30 -34.35
C THR A 814 32.87 20.05 -34.69
N GLY A 815 32.80 19.05 -33.77
CA GLY A 815 32.15 17.76 -34.02
C GLY A 815 32.86 16.92 -35.11
N ARG A 816 33.99 17.34 -35.70
CA ARG A 816 34.76 16.66 -36.75
C ARG A 816 35.72 15.62 -36.19
N LEU A 817 36.21 14.70 -37.02
CA LEU A 817 37.19 13.71 -36.61
C LEU A 817 38.46 14.40 -36.07
N ALA A 818 38.98 13.85 -34.96
CA ALA A 818 40.22 14.35 -34.34
C ALA A 818 41.21 13.21 -34.14
N SER A 819 42.49 13.44 -34.55
CA SER A 819 43.53 12.44 -34.40
C SER A 819 44.04 12.31 -32.95
N SER A 820 44.17 13.41 -32.22
CA SER A 820 44.54 13.47 -30.79
C SER A 820 44.37 14.90 -30.25
N GLY A 821 44.34 15.08 -28.93
CA GLY A 821 44.34 16.40 -28.28
C GLY A 821 43.47 16.50 -27.05
N LYS A 822 43.76 17.49 -26.18
CA LYS A 822 43.04 17.78 -24.95
C LYS A 822 41.55 18.16 -25.17
N ASN A 823 41.22 18.63 -26.37
CA ASN A 823 39.88 19.05 -26.75
C ASN A 823 39.09 17.99 -27.52
N SER A 824 39.54 16.72 -27.47
CA SER A 824 38.82 15.60 -28.12
C SER A 824 38.06 14.73 -27.15
N MET A 825 37.06 14.02 -27.66
CA MET A 825 36.29 13.01 -26.93
C MET A 825 35.91 11.86 -27.88
N THR A 826 35.67 10.68 -27.31
CA THR A 826 35.22 9.52 -28.07
C THR A 826 33.69 9.41 -27.96
N LEU A 827 33.00 9.33 -29.09
CA LEU A 827 31.55 9.18 -29.20
C LEU A 827 31.19 7.95 -30.02
N TRP A 828 29.94 7.50 -29.83
CA TRP A 828 29.34 6.45 -30.65
C TRP A 828 28.60 7.04 -31.86
N PHE A 829 28.65 6.33 -32.98
CA PHE A 829 27.96 6.68 -34.22
C PHE A 829 27.28 5.45 -34.81
N LYS A 830 26.11 5.62 -35.41
CA LYS A 830 25.57 4.62 -36.34
C LYS A 830 26.54 4.52 -37.52
N LYS A 831 26.87 3.33 -37.97
CA LYS A 831 27.78 3.13 -39.09
C LYS A 831 27.29 3.88 -40.34
N GLY A 832 28.11 4.77 -40.90
CA GLY A 832 27.77 5.64 -42.00
C GLY A 832 27.21 7.02 -41.62
N THR A 833 27.15 7.34 -40.31
CA THR A 833 26.80 8.69 -39.84
C THR A 833 27.98 9.39 -39.15
N GLU A 834 29.14 8.77 -39.12
CA GLU A 834 30.35 9.37 -38.58
C GLU A 834 30.80 10.58 -39.41
N PRO A 835 31.39 11.61 -38.76
CA PRO A 835 31.86 12.78 -39.46
C PRO A 835 32.93 12.41 -40.50
N GLU A 836 32.91 13.07 -41.67
CA GLU A 836 33.92 12.89 -42.75
C GLU A 836 35.22 13.59 -42.39
N ASP A 837 36.35 13.09 -42.96
CA ASP A 837 37.71 13.63 -42.83
C ASP A 837 37.92 14.89 -43.73
N SER A 838 36.96 15.78 -43.82
CA SER A 838 37.21 16.98 -44.66
C SER A 838 37.87 18.09 -43.87
N GLU A 839 39.02 18.56 -44.30
CA GLU A 839 39.53 19.89 -43.91
C GLU A 839 38.43 20.93 -44.14
N PRO A 840 38.29 21.93 -43.24
CA PRO A 840 37.36 23.01 -43.48
C PRO A 840 37.77 23.71 -44.78
N GLU A 841 36.89 23.73 -45.80
CA GLU A 841 36.98 24.79 -46.79
C GLU A 841 37.12 26.10 -46.01
N LYS A 842 38.20 26.85 -46.29
CA LYS A 842 38.39 28.21 -45.79
C LYS A 842 37.41 29.14 -46.51
N GLY A 843 36.13 28.87 -46.27
CA GLY A 843 35.02 29.74 -46.65
C GLY A 843 34.58 30.48 -45.40
N ALA A 844 34.83 31.77 -45.41
CA ALA A 844 34.35 32.67 -44.36
C ALA A 844 32.89 32.34 -43.99
N ALA A 845 32.66 32.04 -42.72
CA ALA A 845 31.35 32.07 -42.15
C ALA A 845 30.80 33.47 -42.44
N ASP A 846 29.92 33.57 -43.43
CA ASP A 846 29.28 34.82 -43.82
C ASP A 846 28.33 35.22 -42.68
N ALA A 847 28.75 36.20 -41.89
CA ALA A 847 27.96 36.75 -40.77
C ALA A 847 26.52 37.16 -41.18
N ASN A 848 26.30 37.31 -42.50
CA ASN A 848 25.00 37.66 -43.05
C ASN A 848 24.00 36.51 -43.07
N ASN A 849 24.40 35.22 -42.90
CA ASN A 849 23.44 34.11 -42.79
C ASN A 849 22.80 33.95 -41.38
N PHE A 850 23.28 34.69 -40.40
CA PHE A 850 22.74 34.68 -39.05
C PHE A 850 21.52 35.65 -38.84
N LEU A 851 21.27 36.50 -39.84
CA LEU A 851 20.21 37.55 -39.74
C LEU A 851 18.96 37.30 -40.58
N GLN A 852 18.89 36.18 -41.31
CA GLN A 852 17.68 35.84 -42.08
C GLN A 852 16.89 34.70 -41.39
N VAL A 853 16.18 35.06 -40.35
CA VAL A 853 14.98 34.31 -39.93
C VAL A 853 13.81 35.26 -40.19
N PRO A 854 12.82 34.89 -41.04
CA PRO A 854 11.63 35.67 -41.30
C PRO A 854 10.76 35.85 -40.06
#